data_2479d5c60bdca88d88d67dee65cffea4
#
_entry.id   2479d5c60bdca88d88d67dee65cffea4
#
_cell.length_a   1.000
_cell.length_b   1.000
_cell.length_c   1.000
_cell.angle_alpha   90.00
_cell.angle_beta   90.00
_cell.angle_gamma   90.00
#
_symmetry.space_group_name_H-M   'P 1'
#
loop_
_entity.id
_entity.type
_entity.pdbx_description
1 polymer ?
#
loop_
_entity_poly.entity_id
_entity_poly.type
_entity_poly.pdbx_seq_one_letter_code
_entity_poly.pdbx_strand_id
1 'polypeptide(L)'
;LRSAVFPICTRKNMADAFGGDDIFSVFEDNASSENTKGKKKDKNNVAGPSTSTDAPQTGEKRDFKPDVIDLVLEESSKKAKVDDLESLLETIPRVQVINVETIEACTHEVAVPEGCEYVPLVQKAKKQAKEYPFILDPFQKESLKCLENNQSVLVSAHTSAGKTVVAEYAIAMSLQNKQRVIYTTPIKALSNQKYRELYEEFQDVGLMTGDVTINPSASALVMTTEILRNMLYRGSELMREVAWVVFDEIHYMRDKERGVVWEETIILLPDNVHYVFLSATIPNARQFAEWISHLHKQPCHVVYTDFRPTPLQHYIYPAGGEGLFLVQDEKGEFREENFQKAMAVIREGGTDPGSQRGRKGGTKGPSNCFRIVKMIMERNLSKSFFLTEAYALQMSKLDFNSAQEKKLVEEVFNNAIDCLSDEDKALPQVEHVLPLLKRGIGIHHSGLLPILKETIEILFSEGLIKALFATETFALGLNMPARTVVFTNARKFDGKDFRFITSGEYIQMSGRAGRRGIDDRGIVILIVDEKMGPDVGKGLLKGQADPLNSAFHLTYNMVLNLLRVEEVNPEIMLEKSFYQFQNYASVPGMIDKLRELEVKRDAFEIPNEESITAYYKIRQQLKRLGNDMLSFIHQPKFCLPFMQPGRLIQVKSNSDDFGWGVVLNFQKKANQKSGPTQGETLFVVEALLNCSSKSVKSADGETPQPCKPDEKGEMQVVPILLHLVKAISSVRLYIPKDLRSLDSRQSVGKSIKVSTYIYDQTEIFRNQVVTVFLRYHTFAPCYSSPLGNPGYFCVCNPECRKLFLEVKRRFPDGLPLLDPIEDMGIKDDGLKTVIRKIETLEHRMYTHPLHKDSSLESLYSLCEQKATINAEIKTVKKELKRTRTVLQLDELKCRKRVLRRYSCNTYCNFV
;
A
#
# COMPACT_ATOMS: atom_id res chain seq x y z
N LEU A 1 -9.14 -43.63 -15.30
CA LEU A 1 -8.75 -42.50 -16.19
C LEU A 1 -9.69 -42.32 -17.38
N ARG A 2 -10.44 -43.36 -17.81
CA ARG A 2 -11.41 -43.21 -18.93
C ARG A 2 -12.79 -42.62 -18.51
N SER A 3 -13.13 -42.58 -17.26
CA SER A 3 -14.44 -42.13 -16.77
C SER A 3 -14.44 -40.69 -16.17
N ALA A 4 -13.29 -40.09 -16.02
CA ALA A 4 -13.17 -38.74 -15.43
C ALA A 4 -12.97 -37.61 -16.44
N VAL A 5 -13.01 -37.88 -17.73
CA VAL A 5 -12.78 -36.90 -18.79
C VAL A 5 -14.13 -36.59 -19.47
N PHE A 6 -14.71 -35.46 -19.09
CA PHE A 6 -15.75 -34.69 -19.75
C PHE A 6 -17.22 -35.18 -19.72
N PRO A 7 -18.05 -34.39 -19.09
CA PRO A 7 -19.29 -33.95 -19.73
C PRO A 7 -19.21 -32.43 -20.04
N ILE A 8 -18.51 -32.03 -21.09
CA ILE A 8 -18.78 -30.76 -21.73
C ILE A 8 -19.98 -30.95 -22.63
N CYS A 9 -21.11 -30.53 -22.14
CA CYS A 9 -22.36 -30.47 -22.94
C CYS A 9 -22.16 -29.47 -24.07
N THR A 10 -22.34 -29.97 -25.28
CA THR A 10 -22.43 -29.20 -26.50
C THR A 10 -23.54 -28.17 -26.44
N ARG A 11 -23.25 -26.99 -26.95
CA ARG A 11 -24.07 -25.75 -27.08
C ARG A 11 -25.46 -25.90 -27.71
N LYS A 12 -25.94 -27.08 -27.97
CA LYS A 12 -27.20 -27.32 -28.76
C LYS A 12 -28.48 -27.55 -27.96
N ASN A 13 -28.43 -27.68 -26.65
CA ASN A 13 -29.61 -28.02 -25.86
C ASN A 13 -30.07 -26.96 -24.85
N MET A 14 -29.71 -25.69 -25.05
CA MET A 14 -30.04 -24.60 -24.10
C MET A 14 -31.10 -23.60 -24.62
N ALA A 15 -31.63 -23.79 -25.83
CA ALA A 15 -32.58 -22.83 -26.40
C ALA A 15 -34.04 -23.00 -25.93
N ASP A 16 -34.42 -24.14 -25.33
CA ASP A 16 -35.82 -24.47 -25.08
C ASP A 16 -36.30 -24.41 -23.60
N ALA A 17 -35.44 -23.94 -22.66
CA ALA A 17 -35.81 -23.96 -21.25
C ALA A 17 -36.09 -22.59 -20.60
N PHE A 18 -35.73 -21.49 -21.22
CA PHE A 18 -36.05 -20.16 -20.71
C PHE A 18 -36.40 -19.19 -21.83
N GLY A 19 -37.64 -18.72 -21.81
CA GLY A 19 -38.16 -17.70 -22.72
C GLY A 19 -37.26 -16.50 -22.82
N GLY A 20 -37.00 -16.08 -24.08
CA GLY A 20 -35.99 -15.10 -24.45
C GLY A 20 -36.07 -13.81 -23.68
N ASP A 21 -34.88 -13.42 -23.22
CA ASP A 21 -34.41 -12.06 -23.28
C ASP A 21 -32.92 -12.12 -23.04
N ASP A 22 -32.18 -11.58 -23.98
CA ASP A 22 -30.71 -11.52 -24.03
C ASP A 22 -30.09 -10.89 -22.79
N ILE A 23 -29.57 -11.70 -21.86
CA ILE A 23 -28.90 -11.23 -20.63
C ILE A 23 -27.41 -10.95 -20.86
N PHE A 24 -26.86 -11.23 -22.05
CA PHE A 24 -25.43 -11.13 -22.32
C PHE A 24 -24.96 -9.89 -23.10
N SER A 25 -25.86 -9.00 -23.51
CA SER A 25 -25.48 -7.81 -24.29
C SER A 25 -24.85 -6.65 -23.51
N VAL A 26 -24.69 -6.78 -22.19
CA VAL A 26 -24.12 -5.69 -21.33
C VAL A 26 -22.62 -5.81 -21.07
N PHE A 27 -21.98 -6.87 -21.56
CA PHE A 27 -20.55 -7.13 -21.26
C PHE A 27 -19.60 -7.06 -22.47
N GLU A 28 -20.04 -6.63 -23.65
CA GLU A 28 -19.20 -6.60 -24.85
C GLU A 28 -18.63 -5.21 -25.23
N ASP A 29 -18.82 -4.18 -24.45
CA ASP A 29 -18.25 -2.85 -24.76
C ASP A 29 -17.05 -2.50 -23.88
N ASN A 30 -15.92 -3.20 -24.06
CA ASN A 30 -14.59 -2.63 -23.74
C ASN A 30 -13.44 -3.49 -24.29
N ALA A 31 -13.40 -3.64 -25.59
CA ALA A 31 -12.13 -3.94 -26.30
C ALA A 31 -12.29 -3.64 -27.79
N SER A 32 -11.59 -2.63 -28.22
CA SER A 32 -11.29 -2.27 -29.61
C SER A 32 -11.80 -0.92 -30.08
N SER A 33 -10.92 0.06 -30.01
CA SER A 33 -10.80 1.05 -31.08
C SER A 33 -9.40 1.66 -31.08
N GLU A 34 -8.50 1.03 -31.78
CA GLU A 34 -7.37 1.73 -32.40
C GLU A 34 -7.39 1.48 -33.90
N ASN A 35 -7.19 2.60 -34.59
CA ASN A 35 -6.83 2.74 -35.99
C ASN A 35 -7.90 2.63 -37.06
N THR A 36 -8.26 3.77 -37.64
CA THR A 36 -7.88 4.05 -39.04
C THR A 36 -7.98 5.52 -39.41
N LYS A 37 -6.93 5.97 -40.08
CA LYS A 37 -6.75 7.28 -40.72
C LYS A 37 -7.70 7.48 -41.92
N GLY A 38 -8.11 8.69 -42.12
CA GLY A 38 -8.35 9.07 -43.51
C GLY A 38 -9.28 10.25 -43.86
N LYS A 39 -8.67 11.42 -44.04
CA LYS A 39 -8.95 12.43 -45.10
C LYS A 39 -10.26 13.22 -45.16
N LYS A 40 -10.10 14.54 -44.89
CA LYS A 40 -10.46 15.75 -45.70
C LYS A 40 -11.80 15.79 -46.44
N LYS A 41 -12.57 16.81 -46.16
CA LYS A 41 -12.76 18.07 -47.02
C LYS A 41 -13.91 18.95 -46.49
N ASP A 42 -13.55 20.16 -46.20
CA ASP A 42 -14.00 21.43 -46.77
C ASP A 42 -15.53 21.73 -46.88
N LYS A 43 -15.88 22.82 -46.32
CA LYS A 43 -16.37 24.09 -46.82
C LYS A 43 -17.72 24.62 -46.31
N ASN A 44 -17.57 25.81 -45.79
CA ASN A 44 -18.31 27.03 -46.04
C ASN A 44 -19.61 27.36 -45.29
N ASN A 45 -19.44 28.43 -44.50
CA ASN A 45 -20.08 29.74 -44.62
C ASN A 45 -21.59 29.83 -44.35
N VAL A 46 -22.00 30.72 -43.45
CA VAL A 46 -22.39 32.12 -43.73
C VAL A 46 -23.18 32.70 -42.56
N ALA A 47 -22.71 33.86 -42.11
CA ALA A 47 -23.36 35.04 -41.59
C ALA A 47 -24.42 35.00 -40.47
N GLY A 48 -24.13 35.82 -39.46
CA GLY A 48 -25.09 36.47 -38.57
C GLY A 48 -26.07 37.39 -39.25
N PRO A 49 -26.89 38.17 -38.59
CA PRO A 49 -26.46 39.29 -37.76
C PRO A 49 -27.32 39.63 -36.52
N SER A 50 -26.67 40.35 -35.59
CA SER A 50 -27.09 41.57 -34.85
C SER A 50 -28.53 41.71 -34.36
N THR A 51 -28.71 42.09 -33.14
CA THR A 51 -29.03 43.42 -32.56
C THR A 51 -29.67 43.22 -31.19
N SER A 52 -29.13 43.79 -30.22
CA SER A 52 -29.32 45.09 -29.54
C SER A 52 -30.18 45.00 -28.27
N THR A 53 -29.58 45.62 -27.26
CA THR A 53 -30.16 46.45 -26.19
C THR A 53 -31.06 45.77 -25.16
N ASP A 54 -30.68 45.73 -23.91
CA ASP A 54 -30.85 46.79 -22.92
C ASP A 54 -30.31 46.34 -21.57
N ALA A 55 -29.52 47.18 -20.95
CA ALA A 55 -29.25 47.19 -19.54
C ALA A 55 -30.39 47.86 -18.77
N PRO A 56 -30.61 47.51 -17.51
CA PRO A 56 -30.43 48.55 -16.51
C PRO A 56 -29.58 48.13 -15.31
N GLN A 57 -28.78 49.11 -14.95
CA GLN A 57 -28.04 49.25 -13.72
C GLN A 57 -28.95 49.16 -12.49
N THR A 58 -28.53 48.41 -11.50
CA THR A 58 -28.57 48.90 -10.11
C THR A 58 -27.43 48.23 -9.34
N GLY A 59 -26.52 49.06 -8.88
CA GLY A 59 -25.42 48.69 -8.03
C GLY A 59 -25.90 48.43 -6.63
N GLU A 60 -25.48 47.30 -6.09
CA GLU A 60 -25.24 47.15 -4.68
C GLU A 60 -23.77 46.85 -4.46
N LYS A 61 -23.07 47.85 -3.95
CA LYS A 61 -21.79 47.74 -3.33
C LYS A 61 -21.94 46.81 -2.13
N ARG A 62 -21.50 45.56 -2.29
CA ARG A 62 -21.16 44.76 -1.14
C ARG A 62 -19.78 45.20 -0.66
N ASP A 63 -19.79 45.96 0.41
CA ASP A 63 -18.63 46.25 1.22
C ASP A 63 -17.99 44.93 1.64
N PHE A 64 -16.82 44.65 1.07
CA PHE A 64 -15.90 43.64 1.55
C PHE A 64 -15.32 44.16 2.87
N LYS A 65 -15.96 43.83 4.00
CA LYS A 65 -15.27 43.85 5.28
C LYS A 65 -14.11 42.87 5.16
N PRO A 66 -12.88 43.26 5.51
CA PRO A 66 -11.80 42.32 5.66
C PRO A 66 -12.18 41.43 6.82
N ASP A 67 -12.52 40.17 6.55
CA ASP A 67 -12.55 39.14 7.54
C ASP A 67 -11.14 39.07 8.14
N VAL A 68 -10.96 39.77 9.23
CA VAL A 68 -9.96 39.45 10.22
C VAL A 68 -10.29 38.01 10.61
N ILE A 69 -9.53 37.08 10.04
CA ILE A 69 -9.50 35.73 10.56
C ILE A 69 -8.83 35.86 11.94
N ASP A 70 -9.65 36.23 12.90
CA ASP A 70 -9.44 35.89 14.30
C ASP A 70 -9.44 34.38 14.33
N LEU A 71 -8.25 33.80 14.21
CA LEU A 71 -7.94 32.55 14.89
C LEU A 71 -7.90 32.90 16.36
N VAL A 72 -9.05 33.26 16.89
CA VAL A 72 -9.38 33.15 18.27
C VAL A 72 -9.13 31.67 18.57
N LEU A 73 -8.06 31.41 19.27
CA LEU A 73 -8.09 30.34 20.24
C LEU A 73 -9.23 30.72 21.19
N GLU A 74 -10.47 30.36 20.86
CA GLU A 74 -11.47 30.20 21.83
C GLU A 74 -10.92 29.16 22.81
N GLU A 75 -10.27 29.66 23.84
CA GLU A 75 -10.39 29.10 25.14
C GLU A 75 -11.86 29.23 25.58
N SER A 76 -12.75 28.55 24.86
CA SER A 76 -13.83 27.95 25.59
C SER A 76 -13.17 26.73 26.24
N SER A 77 -12.76 26.90 27.47
CA SER A 77 -12.85 25.92 28.53
C SER A 77 -14.32 25.47 28.69
N LYS A 78 -14.91 25.01 27.63
CA LYS A 78 -15.91 23.98 27.64
C LYS A 78 -15.08 22.72 27.82
N LYS A 79 -14.93 22.23 29.08
CA LYS A 79 -14.87 20.82 29.37
C LYS A 79 -15.74 20.22 28.29
N ALA A 80 -15.16 19.56 27.27
CA ALA A 80 -15.93 18.70 26.41
C ALA A 80 -16.68 17.85 27.41
N LYS A 81 -18.00 17.97 27.41
CA LYS A 81 -18.77 17.37 28.46
C LYS A 81 -18.35 15.91 28.46
N VAL A 82 -18.04 15.36 29.59
CA VAL A 82 -17.78 13.93 29.81
C VAL A 82 -18.88 13.12 29.12
N ASP A 83 -20.11 13.64 29.16
CA ASP A 83 -21.30 13.16 28.47
C ASP A 83 -21.11 12.91 26.93
N ASP A 84 -20.26 13.67 26.27
CA ASP A 84 -20.02 13.56 24.82
C ASP A 84 -19.07 12.40 24.47
N LEU A 85 -18.18 12.00 25.38
CA LEU A 85 -17.26 10.88 25.22
C LEU A 85 -17.91 9.55 25.66
N GLU A 86 -18.75 9.60 26.70
CA GLU A 86 -19.52 8.44 27.16
C GLU A 86 -20.56 8.02 26.11
N SER A 87 -21.26 9.00 25.48
CA SER A 87 -22.18 8.71 24.39
C SER A 87 -21.52 8.07 23.15
N LEU A 88 -20.23 8.28 22.95
CA LEU A 88 -19.44 7.60 21.90
C LEU A 88 -19.20 6.13 22.25
N LEU A 89 -18.88 5.83 23.50
CA LEU A 89 -18.68 4.47 23.95
C LEU A 89 -19.97 3.63 23.91
N GLU A 90 -21.13 4.28 24.04
CA GLU A 90 -22.44 3.64 23.89
C GLU A 90 -22.78 3.25 22.45
N THR A 91 -22.19 3.94 21.44
CA THR A 91 -22.42 3.63 20.02
C THR A 91 -21.51 2.52 19.49
N ILE A 92 -20.50 2.10 20.27
CA ILE A 92 -19.60 1.04 19.85
C ILE A 92 -20.29 -0.32 20.00
N PRO A 93 -20.26 -1.18 18.99
CA PRO A 93 -20.76 -2.55 19.09
C PRO A 93 -20.10 -3.30 20.25
N ARG A 94 -20.91 -3.75 21.22
CA ARG A 94 -20.42 -4.54 22.33
C ARG A 94 -20.57 -6.01 22.01
N VAL A 95 -19.47 -6.66 21.67
CA VAL A 95 -19.41 -8.10 21.44
C VAL A 95 -18.55 -8.72 22.52
N GLN A 96 -19.09 -9.70 23.20
CA GLN A 96 -18.33 -10.44 24.22
C GLN A 96 -17.52 -11.57 23.55
N VAL A 97 -16.26 -11.69 23.89
CA VAL A 97 -15.41 -12.78 23.41
C VAL A 97 -15.04 -13.68 24.59
N ILE A 98 -15.31 -14.96 24.42
CA ILE A 98 -15.10 -15.99 25.44
C ILE A 98 -14.11 -17.00 24.89
N ASN A 99 -13.09 -17.34 25.69
CA ASN A 99 -12.19 -18.44 25.37
C ASN A 99 -12.86 -19.76 25.72
N VAL A 100 -12.88 -20.69 24.76
CA VAL A 100 -13.42 -22.04 24.93
C VAL A 100 -12.25 -22.98 25.27
N GLU A 101 -12.38 -23.76 26.32
CA GLU A 101 -11.38 -24.77 26.67
C GLU A 101 -11.24 -25.80 25.54
N THR A 102 -10.01 -25.99 25.08
CA THR A 102 -9.70 -26.88 23.94
C THR A 102 -8.65 -27.93 24.33
N ILE A 103 -8.60 -28.99 23.54
CA ILE A 103 -7.53 -29.97 23.55
C ILE A 103 -6.26 -29.30 22.98
N GLU A 104 -5.07 -29.72 23.42
CA GLU A 104 -3.77 -29.16 23.00
C GLU A 104 -3.61 -28.89 21.52
N ALA A 105 -2.88 -27.83 21.18
CA ALA A 105 -2.48 -27.37 19.84
C ALA A 105 -3.52 -26.62 18.98
N CYS A 106 -4.63 -26.16 19.52
CA CYS A 106 -5.47 -25.16 18.86
C CYS A 106 -6.05 -24.16 19.87
N THR A 107 -6.33 -22.96 19.43
CA THR A 107 -7.06 -21.96 20.21
C THR A 107 -8.49 -21.88 19.68
N HIS A 108 -9.45 -21.76 20.60
CA HIS A 108 -10.85 -21.64 20.27
C HIS A 108 -11.46 -20.49 21.06
N GLU A 109 -11.94 -19.50 20.35
CA GLU A 109 -12.65 -18.33 20.90
C GLU A 109 -14.05 -18.27 20.31
N VAL A 110 -14.98 -17.67 21.01
CA VAL A 110 -16.32 -17.39 20.49
C VAL A 110 -16.68 -15.94 20.71
N ALA A 111 -17.11 -15.26 19.64
CA ALA A 111 -17.72 -13.95 19.68
C ALA A 111 -19.23 -14.11 19.85
N VAL A 112 -19.76 -13.55 20.95
CA VAL A 112 -21.18 -13.63 21.33
C VAL A 112 -21.81 -12.25 21.21
N PRO A 113 -22.93 -12.08 20.52
CA PRO A 113 -23.57 -10.79 20.36
C PRO A 113 -24.15 -10.25 21.69
N GLU A 114 -24.29 -8.94 21.76
CA GLU A 114 -24.85 -8.26 22.93
C GLU A 114 -26.24 -8.82 23.29
N GLY A 115 -26.47 -9.11 24.57
CA GLY A 115 -27.72 -9.62 25.08
C GLY A 115 -27.96 -11.12 24.90
N CYS A 116 -27.03 -11.87 24.32
CA CYS A 116 -27.06 -13.32 24.22
C CYS A 116 -26.14 -13.97 25.27
N GLU A 117 -26.63 -15.02 25.92
CA GLU A 117 -25.80 -15.88 26.77
C GLU A 117 -25.11 -16.95 25.92
N TYR A 118 -23.85 -17.20 26.18
CA TYR A 118 -23.13 -18.28 25.51
C TYR A 118 -23.61 -19.64 26.00
N VAL A 119 -24.08 -20.47 25.07
CA VAL A 119 -24.41 -21.87 25.32
C VAL A 119 -23.18 -22.73 24.97
N PRO A 120 -22.59 -23.48 25.95
CA PRO A 120 -21.47 -24.34 25.68
C PRO A 120 -21.76 -25.41 24.62
N LEU A 121 -20.77 -25.71 23.79
CA LEU A 121 -20.89 -26.71 22.74
C LEU A 121 -21.08 -28.11 23.34
N VAL A 122 -22.16 -28.76 22.99
CA VAL A 122 -22.50 -30.13 23.43
C VAL A 122 -22.08 -31.12 22.35
N GLN A 123 -21.33 -32.13 22.72
CA GLN A 123 -21.05 -33.25 21.83
C GLN A 123 -22.30 -34.08 21.64
N LYS A 124 -22.92 -34.02 20.48
CA LYS A 124 -24.14 -34.77 20.18
C LYS A 124 -23.80 -36.25 19.92
N ALA A 125 -24.46 -37.14 20.63
CA ALA A 125 -24.31 -38.60 20.47
C ALA A 125 -24.96 -39.13 19.17
N LYS A 126 -25.22 -38.28 18.17
CA LYS A 126 -25.78 -38.68 16.86
C LYS A 126 -24.66 -39.26 15.99
N LYS A 127 -25.05 -40.13 15.05
CA LYS A 127 -24.17 -40.61 13.98
C LYS A 127 -23.61 -39.37 13.23
N GLN A 128 -22.31 -39.34 13.08
CA GLN A 128 -21.63 -38.26 12.34
C GLN A 128 -22.16 -38.14 10.92
N ALA A 129 -22.31 -36.95 10.39
CA ALA A 129 -22.79 -36.70 9.04
C ALA A 129 -21.84 -37.27 7.98
N LYS A 130 -20.53 -37.30 8.29
CA LYS A 130 -19.47 -37.88 7.45
C LYS A 130 -18.43 -38.53 8.31
N GLU A 131 -17.99 -39.75 7.94
CA GLU A 131 -16.85 -40.45 8.54
C GLU A 131 -15.62 -40.26 7.66
N TYR A 132 -14.45 -40.11 8.29
CA TYR A 132 -13.18 -39.90 7.60
C TYR A 132 -12.24 -41.08 7.79
N PRO A 133 -11.51 -41.49 6.74
CA PRO A 133 -10.58 -42.64 6.83
C PRO A 133 -9.27 -42.29 7.57
N PHE A 134 -9.18 -41.11 8.17
CA PHE A 134 -7.99 -40.63 8.91
C PHE A 134 -8.43 -39.96 10.22
N ILE A 135 -7.45 -39.81 11.11
CA ILE A 135 -7.66 -39.11 12.38
C ILE A 135 -7.73 -37.60 12.13
N LEU A 136 -8.83 -36.99 12.56
CA LEU A 136 -9.02 -35.55 12.47
C LEU A 136 -8.06 -34.79 13.39
N ASP A 137 -7.53 -33.69 12.89
CA ASP A 137 -6.71 -32.78 13.70
C ASP A 137 -7.55 -32.08 14.79
N PRO A 138 -6.96 -31.57 15.86
CA PRO A 138 -7.68 -30.90 16.94
C PRO A 138 -8.57 -29.76 16.44
N PHE A 139 -8.05 -28.88 15.57
CA PHE A 139 -8.82 -27.76 15.04
C PHE A 139 -10.00 -28.22 14.17
N GLN A 140 -9.85 -29.34 13.44
CA GLN A 140 -10.95 -29.92 12.67
C GLN A 140 -12.05 -30.41 13.60
N LYS A 141 -11.71 -31.18 14.64
CA LYS A 141 -12.68 -31.69 15.64
C LYS A 141 -13.45 -30.56 16.30
N GLU A 142 -12.75 -29.50 16.73
CA GLU A 142 -13.39 -28.34 17.38
C GLU A 142 -14.34 -27.62 16.39
N SER A 143 -13.89 -27.45 15.14
CA SER A 143 -14.75 -26.84 14.11
C SER A 143 -16.00 -27.69 13.81
N LEU A 144 -15.87 -29.01 13.76
CA LEU A 144 -17.02 -29.91 13.56
C LEU A 144 -18.02 -29.81 14.72
N LYS A 145 -17.56 -29.69 15.96
CA LYS A 145 -18.44 -29.46 17.11
C LYS A 145 -19.27 -28.19 16.96
N CYS A 146 -18.68 -27.10 16.42
CA CYS A 146 -19.43 -25.88 16.14
C CYS A 146 -20.57 -26.13 15.13
N LEU A 147 -20.25 -26.83 14.02
CA LEU A 147 -21.25 -27.16 12.99
C LEU A 147 -22.38 -28.03 13.53
N GLU A 148 -22.07 -29.08 14.33
CA GLU A 148 -23.08 -29.94 14.95
C GLU A 148 -24.02 -29.19 15.88
N ASN A 149 -23.58 -28.07 16.45
CA ASN A 149 -24.40 -27.18 17.28
C ASN A 149 -25.09 -26.07 16.48
N ASN A 150 -25.00 -26.06 15.15
CA ASN A 150 -25.51 -25.05 14.26
C ASN A 150 -24.97 -23.66 14.60
N GLN A 151 -23.66 -23.55 14.82
CA GLN A 151 -23.00 -22.28 15.10
C GLN A 151 -21.94 -21.99 14.03
N SER A 152 -21.88 -20.72 13.64
CA SER A 152 -20.94 -20.25 12.61
C SER A 152 -19.49 -20.33 13.09
N VAL A 153 -18.56 -20.68 12.18
CA VAL A 153 -17.16 -20.87 12.52
C VAL A 153 -16.22 -20.26 11.49
N LEU A 154 -15.20 -19.56 11.97
CA LEU A 154 -14.02 -19.14 11.21
C LEU A 154 -12.86 -20.08 11.53
N VAL A 155 -12.38 -20.78 10.52
CA VAL A 155 -11.22 -21.68 10.62
C VAL A 155 -10.01 -20.95 10.05
N SER A 156 -9.06 -20.58 10.92
CA SER A 156 -7.82 -19.93 10.55
C SER A 156 -6.65 -20.90 10.73
N ALA A 157 -6.15 -21.43 9.62
CA ALA A 157 -5.08 -22.42 9.61
C ALA A 157 -4.20 -22.29 8.37
N HIS A 158 -2.97 -22.79 8.46
CA HIS A 158 -2.05 -22.76 7.32
C HIS A 158 -2.62 -23.38 6.05
N THR A 159 -2.12 -22.93 4.90
CA THR A 159 -2.41 -23.57 3.62
C THR A 159 -1.99 -25.03 3.66
N SER A 160 -2.78 -25.94 3.11
CA SER A 160 -2.59 -27.39 3.15
C SER A 160 -2.76 -28.06 4.53
N ALA A 161 -3.29 -27.37 5.54
CA ALA A 161 -3.62 -27.97 6.83
C ALA A 161 -4.86 -28.91 6.78
N GLY A 162 -5.68 -28.85 5.71
CA GLY A 162 -6.87 -29.68 5.60
C GLY A 162 -8.16 -28.98 6.06
N LYS A 163 -8.27 -27.65 5.86
CA LYS A 163 -9.47 -26.85 6.18
C LYS A 163 -10.73 -27.34 5.45
N THR A 164 -10.58 -27.89 4.24
CA THR A 164 -11.68 -28.39 3.39
C THR A 164 -12.56 -29.42 4.09
N VAL A 165 -11.98 -30.24 5.00
CA VAL A 165 -12.71 -31.22 5.83
C VAL A 165 -13.93 -30.58 6.54
N VAL A 166 -13.77 -29.36 7.04
CA VAL A 166 -14.84 -28.64 7.77
C VAL A 166 -15.97 -28.26 6.82
N ALA A 167 -15.63 -27.81 5.62
CA ALA A 167 -16.60 -27.48 4.60
C ALA A 167 -17.34 -28.72 4.07
N GLU A 168 -16.63 -29.81 3.82
CA GLU A 168 -17.22 -31.08 3.40
C GLU A 168 -18.20 -31.60 4.45
N TYR A 169 -17.85 -31.49 5.73
CA TYR A 169 -18.77 -31.87 6.82
C TYR A 169 -20.02 -31.00 6.84
N ALA A 170 -19.91 -29.68 6.62
CA ALA A 170 -21.06 -28.79 6.53
C ALA A 170 -21.97 -29.15 5.35
N ILE A 171 -21.40 -29.56 4.20
CA ILE A 171 -22.16 -30.04 3.03
C ILE A 171 -22.87 -31.36 3.38
N ALA A 172 -22.15 -32.34 3.91
CA ALA A 172 -22.72 -33.63 4.31
C ALA A 172 -23.87 -33.47 5.30
N MET A 173 -23.73 -32.62 6.30
CA MET A 173 -24.74 -32.30 7.29
C MET A 173 -25.94 -31.61 6.66
N SER A 174 -25.74 -30.68 5.75
CA SER A 174 -26.83 -29.99 5.04
C SER A 174 -27.63 -30.97 4.16
N LEU A 175 -26.95 -31.82 3.41
CA LEU A 175 -27.59 -32.83 2.58
C LEU A 175 -28.39 -33.84 3.42
N GLN A 176 -27.85 -34.29 4.56
CA GLN A 176 -28.53 -35.15 5.51
C GLN A 176 -29.82 -34.49 6.05
N ASN A 177 -29.80 -33.19 6.29
CA ASN A 177 -30.91 -32.40 6.79
C ASN A 177 -31.85 -31.93 5.68
N LYS A 178 -31.60 -32.29 4.41
CA LYS A 178 -32.32 -31.82 3.23
C LYS A 178 -32.38 -30.27 3.12
N GLN A 179 -31.27 -29.64 3.44
CA GLN A 179 -31.07 -28.19 3.36
C GLN A 179 -30.10 -27.86 2.23
N ARG A 180 -30.18 -26.66 1.68
CA ARG A 180 -29.24 -26.19 0.68
C ARG A 180 -28.01 -25.59 1.34
N VAL A 181 -26.84 -25.79 0.69
CA VAL A 181 -25.57 -25.25 1.07
C VAL A 181 -24.90 -24.59 -0.14
N ILE A 182 -24.32 -23.43 0.07
CA ILE A 182 -23.56 -22.71 -0.95
C ILE A 182 -22.08 -22.74 -0.56
N TYR A 183 -21.22 -23.12 -1.51
CA TYR A 183 -19.76 -23.08 -1.37
C TYR A 183 -19.21 -21.99 -2.30
N THR A 184 -18.68 -20.92 -1.74
CA THR A 184 -18.13 -19.82 -2.52
C THR A 184 -16.61 -19.82 -2.55
N THR A 185 -16.05 -19.44 -3.70
CA THR A 185 -14.62 -19.32 -3.90
C THR A 185 -14.26 -17.98 -4.56
N PRO A 186 -13.01 -17.48 -4.39
CA PRO A 186 -12.60 -16.20 -4.97
C PRO A 186 -12.37 -16.24 -6.47
N ILE A 187 -12.15 -17.40 -7.07
CA ILE A 187 -11.80 -17.52 -8.49
C ILE A 187 -12.48 -18.71 -9.15
N LYS A 188 -12.82 -18.56 -10.44
CA LYS A 188 -13.50 -19.59 -11.25
C LYS A 188 -12.77 -20.93 -11.28
N ALA A 189 -11.43 -20.93 -11.42
CA ALA A 189 -10.64 -22.16 -11.47
C ALA A 189 -10.78 -22.98 -10.18
N LEU A 190 -10.82 -22.32 -9.02
CA LEU A 190 -11.03 -22.98 -7.73
C LEU A 190 -12.46 -23.50 -7.62
N SER A 191 -13.47 -22.76 -8.14
CA SER A 191 -14.85 -23.27 -8.21
C SER A 191 -14.94 -24.55 -9.04
N ASN A 192 -14.29 -24.58 -10.21
CA ASN A 192 -14.28 -25.76 -11.06
C ASN A 192 -13.58 -26.96 -10.39
N GLN A 193 -12.45 -26.70 -9.73
CA GLN A 193 -11.73 -27.73 -8.97
C GLN A 193 -12.60 -28.28 -7.84
N LYS A 194 -13.20 -27.40 -7.03
CA LYS A 194 -14.05 -27.81 -5.91
C LYS A 194 -15.32 -28.51 -6.36
N TYR A 195 -15.90 -28.09 -7.46
CA TYR A 195 -17.04 -28.78 -8.06
C TYR A 195 -16.70 -30.25 -8.40
N ARG A 196 -15.55 -30.51 -9.05
CA ARG A 196 -15.12 -31.87 -9.38
C ARG A 196 -14.92 -32.72 -8.13
N GLU A 197 -14.16 -32.20 -7.15
CA GLU A 197 -13.87 -32.88 -5.88
C GLU A 197 -15.18 -33.22 -5.14
N LEU A 198 -16.09 -32.26 -5.02
CA LEU A 198 -17.36 -32.44 -4.29
C LEU A 198 -18.37 -33.29 -5.09
N TYR A 199 -18.39 -33.21 -6.42
CA TYR A 199 -19.26 -34.01 -7.25
C TYR A 199 -18.92 -35.51 -7.20
N GLU A 200 -17.64 -35.86 -7.17
CA GLU A 200 -17.18 -37.23 -7.01
C GLU A 200 -17.70 -37.84 -5.68
N GLU A 201 -17.78 -36.99 -4.63
CA GLU A 201 -18.18 -37.46 -3.31
C GLU A 201 -19.69 -37.44 -3.06
N PHE A 202 -20.36 -36.34 -3.40
CA PHE A 202 -21.75 -36.09 -3.01
C PHE A 202 -22.75 -36.25 -4.14
N GLN A 203 -22.34 -36.27 -5.42
CA GLN A 203 -23.17 -36.38 -6.63
C GLN A 203 -24.20 -35.25 -6.83
N ASP A 204 -24.95 -34.83 -5.80
CA ASP A 204 -25.90 -33.72 -5.85
C ASP A 204 -25.23 -32.36 -5.66
N VAL A 205 -24.38 -32.02 -6.61
CA VAL A 205 -23.61 -30.79 -6.63
C VAL A 205 -23.81 -30.02 -7.92
N GLY A 206 -23.95 -28.73 -7.85
CA GLY A 206 -24.06 -27.83 -9.00
C GLY A 206 -22.90 -26.82 -9.04
N LEU A 207 -22.62 -26.29 -10.22
CA LEU A 207 -21.59 -25.26 -10.44
C LEU A 207 -22.20 -24.03 -11.09
N MET A 208 -21.94 -22.86 -10.53
CA MET A 208 -22.36 -21.58 -11.09
C MET A 208 -21.17 -20.59 -11.13
N THR A 209 -20.67 -20.36 -12.33
CA THR A 209 -19.61 -19.37 -12.59
C THR A 209 -20.08 -18.39 -13.66
N GLY A 210 -19.31 -17.35 -13.96
CA GLY A 210 -19.67 -16.40 -15.02
C GLY A 210 -19.72 -17.02 -16.42
N ASP A 211 -19.05 -18.17 -16.62
CA ASP A 211 -18.95 -18.80 -17.95
C ASP A 211 -19.77 -20.09 -18.06
N VAL A 212 -20.00 -20.77 -16.91
CA VAL A 212 -20.58 -22.11 -16.88
C VAL A 212 -21.60 -22.22 -15.76
N THR A 213 -22.76 -22.84 -16.08
CA THR A 213 -23.78 -23.24 -15.11
C THR A 213 -24.12 -24.71 -15.32
N ILE A 214 -23.90 -25.52 -14.28
CA ILE A 214 -24.23 -26.98 -14.27
C ILE A 214 -25.13 -27.26 -13.08
N ASN A 215 -26.23 -27.93 -13.27
CA ASN A 215 -27.18 -28.32 -12.25
C ASN A 215 -27.48 -27.22 -11.20
N PRO A 216 -28.13 -26.10 -11.60
CA PRO A 216 -28.39 -24.99 -10.67
C PRO A 216 -29.43 -25.32 -9.58
N SER A 217 -30.13 -26.45 -9.73
CA SER A 217 -31.13 -26.94 -8.77
C SER A 217 -30.55 -27.85 -7.68
N ALA A 218 -29.21 -28.16 -7.74
CA ALA A 218 -28.56 -29.04 -6.78
C ALA A 218 -28.67 -28.51 -5.34
N SER A 219 -28.66 -29.43 -4.38
CA SER A 219 -28.68 -29.07 -2.96
C SER A 219 -27.37 -28.44 -2.49
N ALA A 220 -26.24 -28.82 -3.07
CA ALA A 220 -24.93 -28.17 -2.85
C ALA A 220 -24.54 -27.38 -4.10
N LEU A 221 -24.33 -26.07 -3.97
CA LEU A 221 -24.00 -25.18 -5.08
C LEU A 221 -22.60 -24.58 -4.89
N VAL A 222 -21.70 -24.87 -5.82
CA VAL A 222 -20.36 -24.27 -5.87
C VAL A 222 -20.41 -23.06 -6.81
N MET A 223 -19.95 -21.90 -6.34
CA MET A 223 -19.98 -20.69 -7.14
C MET A 223 -18.87 -19.69 -6.75
N THR A 224 -18.65 -18.69 -7.58
CA THR A 224 -17.82 -17.55 -7.17
C THR A 224 -18.62 -16.58 -6.31
N THR A 225 -17.95 -15.84 -5.43
CA THR A 225 -18.60 -14.89 -4.50
C THR A 225 -19.40 -13.82 -5.23
N GLU A 226 -18.94 -13.39 -6.43
CA GLU A 226 -19.68 -12.44 -7.27
C GLU A 226 -21.03 -12.98 -7.73
N ILE A 227 -21.13 -14.27 -8.01
CA ILE A 227 -22.40 -14.89 -8.40
C ILE A 227 -23.38 -14.87 -7.22
N LEU A 228 -22.92 -15.27 -6.04
CA LEU A 228 -23.75 -15.23 -4.83
C LEU A 228 -24.24 -13.79 -4.56
N ARG A 229 -23.36 -12.80 -4.61
CA ARG A 229 -23.74 -11.38 -4.48
C ARG A 229 -24.82 -10.99 -5.47
N ASN A 230 -24.65 -11.36 -6.75
CA ASN A 230 -25.65 -11.03 -7.78
C ASN A 230 -26.99 -11.71 -7.55
N MET A 231 -27.00 -12.94 -7.01
CA MET A 231 -28.23 -13.64 -6.63
C MET A 231 -28.96 -12.92 -5.49
N LEU A 232 -28.18 -12.42 -4.49
CA LEU A 232 -28.74 -11.65 -3.37
C LEU A 232 -29.36 -10.33 -3.84
N TYR A 233 -28.69 -9.60 -4.72
CA TYR A 233 -29.26 -8.37 -5.30
C TYR A 233 -30.49 -8.60 -6.17
N ARG A 234 -30.66 -9.81 -6.73
CA ARG A 234 -31.83 -10.16 -7.53
C ARG A 234 -33.00 -10.74 -6.70
N GLY A 235 -32.78 -10.96 -5.40
CA GLY A 235 -33.80 -11.57 -4.54
C GLY A 235 -34.12 -13.01 -4.94
N SER A 236 -33.09 -13.81 -5.28
CA SER A 236 -33.29 -15.20 -5.73
C SER A 236 -34.03 -16.03 -4.67
N GLU A 237 -35.08 -16.72 -5.08
CA GLU A 237 -35.85 -17.61 -4.19
C GLU A 237 -35.00 -18.74 -3.61
N LEU A 238 -33.98 -19.19 -4.32
CA LEU A 238 -33.01 -20.19 -3.83
C LEU A 238 -32.44 -19.86 -2.47
N MET A 239 -32.27 -18.55 -2.15
CA MET A 239 -31.71 -18.10 -0.90
C MET A 239 -32.55 -18.42 0.33
N ARG A 240 -33.86 -18.64 0.15
CA ARG A 240 -34.76 -19.02 1.26
C ARG A 240 -34.53 -20.43 1.81
N GLU A 241 -33.95 -21.30 0.99
CA GLU A 241 -33.68 -22.71 1.33
C GLU A 241 -32.24 -22.92 1.82
N VAL A 242 -31.38 -21.88 1.73
CA VAL A 242 -29.99 -21.97 2.11
C VAL A 242 -29.85 -21.90 3.63
N ALA A 243 -29.27 -22.94 4.21
CA ALA A 243 -28.96 -23.00 5.65
C ALA A 243 -27.52 -22.66 5.95
N TRP A 244 -26.59 -23.00 5.07
CA TRP A 244 -25.16 -22.83 5.26
C TRP A 244 -24.53 -22.17 4.04
N VAL A 245 -23.59 -21.23 4.31
CA VAL A 245 -22.71 -20.65 3.29
C VAL A 245 -21.27 -20.84 3.72
N VAL A 246 -20.50 -21.50 2.85
CA VAL A 246 -19.06 -21.67 3.01
C VAL A 246 -18.32 -20.60 2.20
N PHE A 247 -17.54 -19.78 2.87
CA PHE A 247 -16.65 -18.83 2.24
C PHE A 247 -15.22 -19.38 2.26
N ASP A 248 -14.76 -19.92 1.16
CA ASP A 248 -13.40 -20.41 1.03
C ASP A 248 -12.47 -19.24 0.71
N GLU A 249 -11.28 -19.29 1.31
CA GLU A 249 -10.23 -18.28 1.17
C GLU A 249 -10.73 -16.85 1.49
N ILE A 250 -11.46 -16.69 2.62
CA ILE A 250 -12.08 -15.40 3.01
C ILE A 250 -11.07 -14.24 3.10
N HIS A 251 -9.78 -14.51 3.30
CA HIS A 251 -8.74 -13.49 3.34
C HIS A 251 -8.57 -12.72 2.00
N TYR A 252 -9.19 -13.16 0.90
CA TYR A 252 -9.34 -12.37 -0.33
C TYR A 252 -10.16 -11.08 -0.13
N MET A 253 -10.92 -10.96 0.95
CA MET A 253 -11.63 -9.74 1.31
C MET A 253 -10.70 -8.51 1.47
N ARG A 254 -9.40 -8.71 1.69
CA ARG A 254 -8.39 -7.65 1.71
C ARG A 254 -7.96 -7.13 0.33
N ASP A 255 -8.39 -7.78 -0.77
CA ASP A 255 -8.09 -7.32 -2.13
C ASP A 255 -8.71 -5.94 -2.38
N LYS A 256 -7.89 -4.98 -2.85
CA LYS A 256 -8.29 -3.58 -2.99
C LYS A 256 -9.40 -3.33 -3.99
N GLU A 257 -9.49 -4.17 -5.02
CA GLU A 257 -10.49 -4.01 -6.09
C GLU A 257 -11.72 -4.88 -5.85
N ARG A 258 -11.51 -6.13 -5.46
CA ARG A 258 -12.58 -7.14 -5.36
C ARG A 258 -13.07 -7.38 -3.93
N GLY A 259 -12.30 -7.01 -2.89
CA GLY A 259 -12.62 -7.31 -1.49
C GLY A 259 -13.99 -6.83 -1.04
N VAL A 260 -14.46 -5.73 -1.59
CA VAL A 260 -15.80 -5.19 -1.33
C VAL A 260 -16.94 -6.19 -1.63
N VAL A 261 -16.74 -7.10 -2.59
CA VAL A 261 -17.75 -8.11 -2.97
C VAL A 261 -18.07 -9.05 -1.82
N TRP A 262 -17.07 -9.44 -1.03
CA TRP A 262 -17.27 -10.29 0.15
C TRP A 262 -18.08 -9.57 1.22
N GLU A 263 -17.74 -8.31 1.51
CA GLU A 263 -18.49 -7.52 2.50
C GLU A 263 -19.93 -7.31 2.06
N GLU A 264 -20.17 -6.90 0.82
CA GLU A 264 -21.52 -6.80 0.26
C GLU A 264 -22.29 -8.10 0.42
N THR A 265 -21.69 -9.23 0.04
CA THR A 265 -22.33 -10.54 0.10
C THR A 265 -22.70 -10.92 1.52
N ILE A 266 -21.77 -10.79 2.46
CA ILE A 266 -21.99 -11.13 3.88
C ILE A 266 -23.10 -10.24 4.48
N ILE A 267 -23.08 -8.93 4.20
CA ILE A 267 -24.10 -7.99 4.74
C ILE A 267 -25.50 -8.26 4.19
N LEU A 268 -25.58 -8.73 2.93
CA LEU A 268 -26.86 -9.01 2.26
C LEU A 268 -27.44 -10.38 2.60
N LEU A 269 -26.64 -11.30 3.16
CA LEU A 269 -27.13 -12.62 3.55
C LEU A 269 -28.14 -12.52 4.71
N PRO A 270 -29.20 -13.33 4.72
CA PRO A 270 -30.16 -13.35 5.80
C PRO A 270 -29.56 -13.81 7.14
N ASP A 271 -30.11 -13.32 8.26
CA ASP A 271 -29.61 -13.63 9.61
C ASP A 271 -29.81 -15.08 10.06
N ASN A 272 -30.67 -15.84 9.36
CA ASN A 272 -30.89 -17.27 9.63
C ASN A 272 -29.87 -18.19 8.97
N VAL A 273 -28.98 -17.68 8.15
CA VAL A 273 -27.91 -18.45 7.50
C VAL A 273 -26.72 -18.61 8.44
N HIS A 274 -26.15 -19.82 8.48
CA HIS A 274 -24.93 -20.11 9.21
C HIS A 274 -23.71 -20.09 8.29
N TYR A 275 -22.56 -19.81 8.84
CA TYR A 275 -21.34 -19.55 8.06
C TYR A 275 -20.20 -20.49 8.42
N VAL A 276 -19.48 -20.92 7.40
CA VAL A 276 -18.15 -21.53 7.52
C VAL A 276 -17.16 -20.66 6.75
N PHE A 277 -16.31 -19.96 7.47
CA PHE A 277 -15.25 -19.19 6.86
C PHE A 277 -13.93 -19.98 6.93
N LEU A 278 -13.33 -20.23 5.77
CA LEU A 278 -12.03 -20.87 5.68
C LEU A 278 -10.98 -19.81 5.29
N SER A 279 -9.94 -19.72 6.08
CA SER A 279 -8.88 -18.72 5.89
C SER A 279 -7.49 -19.32 6.02
N ALA A 280 -6.51 -18.72 5.31
CA ALA A 280 -5.13 -18.78 5.76
C ALA A 280 -4.99 -18.12 7.13
N THR A 281 -3.84 -18.25 7.78
CA THR A 281 -3.60 -17.58 9.07
C THR A 281 -3.76 -16.08 8.96
N ILE A 282 -4.62 -15.50 9.80
CA ILE A 282 -4.88 -14.04 9.89
C ILE A 282 -4.76 -13.59 11.35
N PRO A 283 -3.98 -12.55 11.64
CA PRO A 283 -3.74 -12.10 13.02
C PRO A 283 -4.99 -11.56 13.73
N ASN A 284 -5.93 -10.99 12.98
CA ASN A 284 -7.14 -10.36 13.51
C ASN A 284 -8.41 -11.20 13.24
N ALA A 285 -8.30 -12.52 13.28
CA ALA A 285 -9.44 -13.44 13.11
C ALA A 285 -10.57 -13.15 14.10
N ARG A 286 -10.22 -12.84 15.35
CA ARG A 286 -11.16 -12.43 16.40
C ARG A 286 -11.99 -11.22 16.00
N GLN A 287 -11.38 -10.16 15.50
CA GLN A 287 -12.09 -8.94 15.08
C GLN A 287 -13.09 -9.22 13.95
N PHE A 288 -12.74 -10.11 13.03
CA PHE A 288 -13.67 -10.54 11.99
C PHE A 288 -14.88 -11.29 12.56
N ALA A 289 -14.66 -12.23 13.50
CA ALA A 289 -15.76 -12.96 14.14
C ALA A 289 -16.66 -12.04 14.99
N GLU A 290 -16.08 -11.05 15.67
CA GLU A 290 -16.84 -10.00 16.36
C GLU A 290 -17.74 -9.23 15.40
N TRP A 291 -17.23 -8.89 14.20
CA TRP A 291 -18.04 -8.25 13.17
C TRP A 291 -19.21 -9.13 12.70
N ILE A 292 -18.96 -10.42 12.39
CA ILE A 292 -20.01 -11.37 11.97
C ILE A 292 -21.05 -11.53 13.06
N SER A 293 -20.63 -11.68 14.30
CA SER A 293 -21.52 -11.81 15.46
C SER A 293 -22.39 -10.55 15.67
N HIS A 294 -21.79 -9.37 15.51
CA HIS A 294 -22.53 -8.11 15.57
C HIS A 294 -23.53 -7.97 14.42
N LEU A 295 -23.12 -8.35 13.20
CA LEU A 295 -23.90 -8.19 11.99
C LEU A 295 -25.14 -9.06 11.97
N HIS A 296 -25.00 -10.36 12.25
CA HIS A 296 -26.07 -11.38 12.13
C HIS A 296 -26.67 -11.82 13.46
N LYS A 297 -26.28 -11.19 14.56
CA LYS A 297 -26.81 -11.47 15.90
C LYS A 297 -26.74 -12.96 16.29
N GLN A 298 -25.71 -13.65 15.85
CA GLN A 298 -25.47 -15.07 16.16
C GLN A 298 -24.02 -15.29 16.61
N PRO A 299 -23.75 -16.30 17.46
CA PRO A 299 -22.38 -16.62 17.85
C PRO A 299 -21.51 -16.99 16.66
N CYS A 300 -20.28 -16.49 16.64
CA CYS A 300 -19.27 -16.85 15.64
C CYS A 300 -18.00 -17.34 16.32
N HIS A 301 -17.66 -18.59 16.07
CA HIS A 301 -16.46 -19.22 16.62
C HIS A 301 -15.23 -18.90 15.78
N VAL A 302 -14.08 -18.78 16.43
CA VAL A 302 -12.76 -18.72 15.81
C VAL A 302 -11.95 -19.91 16.27
N VAL A 303 -11.64 -20.79 15.34
CA VAL A 303 -10.75 -21.92 15.59
C VAL A 303 -9.44 -21.66 14.87
N TYR A 304 -8.37 -21.48 15.62
CA TYR A 304 -7.07 -21.10 15.11
C TYR A 304 -6.00 -22.12 15.45
N THR A 305 -5.10 -22.41 14.51
CA THR A 305 -3.93 -23.26 14.74
C THR A 305 -2.72 -22.74 13.96
N ASP A 306 -1.60 -22.64 14.66
CA ASP A 306 -0.28 -22.40 14.08
C ASP A 306 0.41 -23.68 13.62
N PHE A 307 -0.16 -24.84 13.95
CA PHE A 307 0.41 -26.14 13.60
C PHE A 307 0.36 -26.35 12.09
N ARG A 308 1.52 -26.65 11.52
CA ARG A 308 1.66 -27.01 10.11
C ARG A 308 2.05 -28.48 9.99
N PRO A 309 1.20 -29.34 9.40
CA PRO A 309 1.48 -30.78 9.27
C PRO A 309 2.77 -31.11 8.52
N THR A 310 3.11 -30.32 7.49
CA THR A 310 4.35 -30.46 6.72
C THR A 310 5.20 -29.22 6.97
N PRO A 311 6.27 -29.30 7.81
CA PRO A 311 7.10 -28.14 8.14
C PRO A 311 7.84 -27.61 6.91
N LEU A 312 8.23 -26.33 6.94
CA LEU A 312 8.93 -25.66 5.85
C LEU A 312 10.39 -25.41 6.21
N GLN A 313 11.25 -25.52 5.20
CA GLN A 313 12.61 -25.02 5.24
C GLN A 313 12.77 -23.91 4.20
N HIS A 314 13.25 -22.75 4.63
CA HIS A 314 13.48 -21.61 3.74
C HIS A 314 14.95 -21.43 3.42
N TYR A 315 15.26 -21.36 2.15
CA TYR A 315 16.60 -21.18 1.62
C TYR A 315 16.71 -19.90 0.84
N ILE A 316 17.86 -19.25 0.88
CA ILE A 316 18.25 -18.17 -0.02
C ILE A 316 19.24 -18.72 -1.07
N TYR A 317 19.03 -18.31 -2.31
CA TYR A 317 19.98 -18.48 -3.40
C TYR A 317 20.46 -17.09 -3.86
N PRO A 318 21.74 -16.72 -3.62
CA PRO A 318 22.30 -15.46 -4.08
C PRO A 318 22.38 -15.43 -5.62
N ALA A 319 21.85 -14.40 -6.25
CA ALA A 319 21.94 -14.24 -7.71
C ALA A 319 23.41 -14.03 -8.14
N GLY A 320 23.89 -14.89 -9.03
CA GLY A 320 25.29 -14.87 -9.47
C GLY A 320 26.26 -15.68 -8.59
N GLY A 321 25.85 -16.10 -7.41
CA GLY A 321 26.62 -16.95 -6.52
C GLY A 321 26.35 -18.45 -6.71
N GLU A 322 27.00 -19.28 -5.93
CA GLU A 322 26.79 -20.73 -5.86
C GLU A 322 26.37 -21.13 -4.46
N GLY A 323 25.41 -22.06 -4.34
CA GLY A 323 24.95 -22.64 -3.09
C GLY A 323 23.59 -22.17 -2.62
N LEU A 324 23.02 -23.00 -1.71
CA LEU A 324 21.77 -22.74 -1.02
C LEU A 324 22.07 -22.51 0.46
N PHE A 325 21.60 -21.41 1.01
CA PHE A 325 21.76 -21.06 2.41
C PHE A 325 20.45 -21.28 3.15
N LEU A 326 20.41 -22.22 4.12
CA LEU A 326 19.25 -22.43 4.97
C LEU A 326 19.13 -21.27 5.95
N VAL A 327 18.08 -20.46 5.80
CA VAL A 327 17.85 -19.25 6.62
C VAL A 327 16.75 -19.42 7.66
N GLN A 328 15.82 -20.36 7.44
CA GLN A 328 14.81 -20.71 8.44
C GLN A 328 14.61 -22.22 8.41
N ASP A 329 14.68 -22.85 9.57
CA ASP A 329 14.55 -24.29 9.71
C ASP A 329 13.11 -24.75 9.93
N GLU A 330 12.91 -26.04 10.12
CA GLU A 330 11.61 -26.70 10.30
C GLU A 330 10.85 -26.22 11.54
N LYS A 331 11.56 -25.71 12.54
CA LYS A 331 10.99 -25.16 13.78
C LYS A 331 10.64 -23.68 13.66
N GLY A 332 10.94 -23.07 12.54
CA GLY A 332 10.73 -21.63 12.31
C GLY A 332 11.88 -20.77 12.85
N GLU A 333 13.00 -21.39 13.31
CA GLU A 333 14.15 -20.64 13.82
C GLU A 333 14.94 -19.99 12.68
N PHE A 334 15.16 -18.69 12.78
CA PHE A 334 15.89 -17.94 11.78
C PHE A 334 17.39 -17.97 12.02
N ARG A 335 18.17 -18.42 11.04
CA ARG A 335 19.63 -18.54 11.09
C ARG A 335 20.33 -17.31 10.56
N GLU A 336 20.56 -16.33 11.43
CA GLU A 336 21.13 -15.03 11.10
C GLU A 336 22.50 -15.14 10.39
N GLU A 337 23.38 -16.06 10.85
CA GLU A 337 24.70 -16.25 10.22
C GLU A 337 24.60 -16.67 8.75
N ASN A 338 23.70 -17.60 8.44
CA ASN A 338 23.53 -18.07 7.08
C ASN A 338 22.92 -16.97 6.19
N PHE A 339 22.01 -16.16 6.75
CA PHE A 339 21.45 -15.01 6.06
C PHE A 339 22.54 -13.99 5.72
N GLN A 340 23.40 -13.66 6.69
CA GLN A 340 24.50 -12.72 6.46
C GLN A 340 25.52 -13.27 5.45
N LYS A 341 25.84 -14.57 5.51
CA LYS A 341 26.70 -15.23 4.51
C LYS A 341 26.11 -15.12 3.09
N ALA A 342 24.80 -15.38 2.95
CA ALA A 342 24.13 -15.24 1.65
C ALA A 342 24.17 -13.80 1.13
N MET A 343 23.96 -12.80 1.99
CA MET A 343 24.01 -11.39 1.62
C MET A 343 25.43 -10.91 1.32
N ALA A 344 26.46 -11.46 1.97
CA ALA A 344 27.85 -11.17 1.67
C ALA A 344 28.25 -11.63 0.26
N VAL A 345 27.83 -12.84 -0.14
CA VAL A 345 28.06 -13.36 -1.51
C VAL A 345 27.47 -12.44 -2.59
N ILE A 346 26.31 -11.81 -2.33
CA ILE A 346 25.70 -10.85 -3.27
C ILE A 346 26.56 -9.57 -3.38
N ARG A 347 27.09 -9.07 -2.25
CA ARG A 347 27.94 -7.88 -2.22
C ARG A 347 29.29 -8.09 -2.90
N GLU A 348 29.92 -9.23 -2.70
CA GLU A 348 31.21 -9.59 -3.29
C GLU A 348 31.12 -9.83 -4.79
N GLY A 349 30.01 -10.41 -5.28
CA GLY A 349 29.78 -10.62 -6.73
C GLY A 349 29.58 -9.34 -7.53
N GLY A 350 29.25 -8.20 -6.87
CA GLY A 350 29.10 -6.88 -7.50
C GLY A 350 30.38 -6.06 -7.62
N THR A 351 31.48 -6.47 -7.01
CA THR A 351 32.72 -5.66 -6.89
C THR A 351 33.82 -5.97 -7.91
N ASP A 352 33.52 -6.70 -8.99
CA ASP A 352 34.52 -6.93 -10.03
C ASP A 352 34.57 -5.74 -11.02
N PRO A 353 35.51 -4.77 -10.88
CA PRO A 353 35.59 -3.56 -11.71
C PRO A 353 35.97 -3.84 -13.17
N GLY A 354 36.31 -5.08 -13.50
CA GLY A 354 36.74 -5.51 -14.84
C GLY A 354 35.60 -5.91 -15.79
N SER A 355 34.37 -6.09 -15.27
CA SER A 355 33.26 -6.66 -16.07
C SER A 355 32.43 -5.63 -16.86
N GLN A 356 32.65 -4.31 -16.66
CA GLN A 356 31.84 -3.27 -17.32
C GLN A 356 32.37 -2.74 -18.64
N ARG A 357 33.51 -3.21 -19.15
CA ARG A 357 34.00 -2.81 -20.47
C ARG A 357 33.92 -3.96 -21.50
N GLY A 358 32.84 -3.91 -22.29
CA GLY A 358 32.90 -4.46 -23.65
C GLY A 358 32.61 -5.94 -23.81
N ARG A 359 31.40 -6.43 -23.51
CA ARG A 359 30.88 -7.64 -24.12
C ARG A 359 29.59 -7.40 -24.92
N LYS A 360 29.74 -6.79 -26.07
CA LYS A 360 28.88 -7.11 -27.21
C LYS A 360 29.29 -8.52 -27.70
N GLY A 361 28.40 -9.51 -27.47
CA GLY A 361 28.52 -10.82 -28.13
C GLY A 361 29.15 -11.97 -27.35
N GLY A 362 29.03 -12.03 -26.02
CA GLY A 362 29.35 -13.25 -25.25
C GLY A 362 28.10 -14.06 -24.96
N THR A 363 28.14 -15.39 -25.20
CA THR A 363 27.10 -16.36 -24.77
C THR A 363 26.77 -16.14 -23.29
N LYS A 364 25.54 -15.68 -23.01
CA LYS A 364 25.03 -15.58 -21.65
C LYS A 364 25.12 -16.96 -21.02
N GLY A 365 25.87 -17.10 -19.93
CA GLY A 365 25.87 -18.32 -19.12
C GLY A 365 24.45 -18.71 -18.68
N PRO A 366 24.23 -19.94 -18.23
CA PRO A 366 22.93 -20.44 -17.85
C PRO A 366 22.34 -19.53 -16.77
N SER A 367 21.05 -19.16 -16.91
CA SER A 367 20.35 -18.29 -15.93
C SER A 367 20.34 -18.94 -14.53
N ASN A 368 20.28 -18.12 -13.49
CA ASN A 368 20.17 -18.62 -12.11
C ASN A 368 19.01 -19.60 -11.96
N CYS A 369 17.89 -19.33 -12.60
CA CYS A 369 16.74 -20.21 -12.62
C CYS A 369 17.07 -21.59 -13.23
N PHE A 370 17.81 -21.63 -14.34
CA PHE A 370 18.24 -22.88 -14.96
C PHE A 370 19.13 -23.72 -14.01
N ARG A 371 20.08 -23.08 -13.32
CA ARG A 371 20.96 -23.76 -12.35
C ARG A 371 20.16 -24.35 -11.19
N ILE A 372 19.17 -23.61 -10.67
CA ILE A 372 18.31 -24.08 -9.58
C ILE A 372 17.44 -25.26 -10.05
N VAL A 373 16.80 -25.14 -11.23
CA VAL A 373 15.99 -26.25 -11.77
C VAL A 373 16.83 -27.51 -11.92
N LYS A 374 18.02 -27.40 -12.49
CA LYS A 374 18.93 -28.53 -12.65
C LYS A 374 19.31 -29.14 -11.29
N MET A 375 19.67 -28.30 -10.32
CA MET A 375 20.02 -28.75 -8.95
C MET A 375 18.85 -29.44 -8.23
N ILE A 376 17.62 -28.90 -8.37
CA ILE A 376 16.41 -29.48 -7.80
C ILE A 376 16.16 -30.88 -8.38
N MET A 377 16.33 -31.03 -9.70
CA MET A 377 16.12 -32.32 -10.38
C MET A 377 17.19 -33.33 -10.03
N GLU A 378 18.47 -32.94 -9.96
CA GLU A 378 19.57 -33.78 -9.51
C GLU A 378 19.41 -34.31 -8.07
N ARG A 379 18.75 -33.53 -7.21
CA ARG A 379 18.46 -33.89 -5.81
C ARG A 379 17.12 -34.61 -5.60
N ASN A 380 16.45 -35.00 -6.69
CA ASN A 380 15.12 -35.65 -6.64
C ASN A 380 14.05 -34.84 -5.89
N LEU A 381 14.13 -33.50 -5.93
CA LEU A 381 13.14 -32.60 -5.35
C LEU A 381 12.07 -32.23 -6.40
N SER A 382 11.69 -33.18 -7.25
CA SER A 382 10.74 -33.03 -8.35
C SER A 382 9.32 -32.63 -7.84
N LYS A 383 8.49 -32.18 -8.74
CA LYS A 383 7.20 -31.49 -8.52
C LYS A 383 7.42 -30.13 -7.87
N SER A 384 8.10 -29.27 -8.63
CA SER A 384 8.52 -27.93 -8.19
C SER A 384 7.69 -26.85 -8.87
N PHE A 385 7.43 -25.80 -8.13
CA PHE A 385 6.67 -24.63 -8.55
C PHE A 385 7.59 -23.39 -8.63
N PHE A 386 7.56 -22.65 -9.76
CA PHE A 386 8.39 -21.49 -10.03
C PHE A 386 7.53 -20.27 -10.31
N LEU A 387 7.77 -19.20 -9.59
CA LEU A 387 7.04 -17.94 -9.71
C LEU A 387 7.62 -17.07 -10.82
N THR A 388 7.58 -17.50 -12.09
CA THR A 388 7.75 -16.64 -13.27
C THR A 388 7.65 -17.47 -14.56
N GLU A 389 6.88 -17.00 -15.51
CA GLU A 389 6.66 -17.62 -16.82
C GLU A 389 7.86 -17.49 -17.77
N ALA A 390 8.53 -16.33 -17.74
CA ALA A 390 9.58 -15.97 -18.70
C ALA A 390 10.76 -16.95 -18.77
N TYR A 391 10.95 -17.81 -17.79
CA TYR A 391 12.04 -18.77 -17.74
C TYR A 391 11.71 -20.14 -18.34
N ALA A 392 10.44 -20.47 -18.54
CA ALA A 392 10.05 -21.79 -19.06
C ALA A 392 10.65 -22.08 -20.43
N LEU A 393 10.68 -21.12 -21.34
CA LEU A 393 11.28 -21.25 -22.68
C LEU A 393 12.78 -21.50 -22.61
N GLN A 394 13.49 -20.98 -21.60
CA GLN A 394 14.92 -21.24 -21.39
C GLN A 394 15.19 -22.68 -20.95
N MET A 395 14.17 -23.39 -20.43
CA MET A 395 14.25 -24.78 -20.01
C MET A 395 13.93 -25.75 -21.12
N SER A 396 13.67 -25.30 -22.33
CA SER A 396 13.28 -26.15 -23.48
C SER A 396 14.30 -27.27 -23.85
N LYS A 397 15.53 -27.16 -23.34
CA LYS A 397 16.58 -28.20 -23.52
C LYS A 397 16.54 -29.29 -22.44
N LEU A 398 15.79 -29.13 -21.37
CA LEU A 398 15.67 -30.10 -20.29
C LEU A 398 14.51 -31.05 -20.59
N ASP A 399 14.68 -32.32 -20.21
CA ASP A 399 13.68 -33.36 -20.39
C ASP A 399 13.57 -34.17 -19.10
N PHE A 400 12.40 -34.16 -18.48
CA PHE A 400 12.18 -34.78 -17.17
C PHE A 400 11.24 -35.98 -17.22
N ASN A 401 10.59 -36.22 -18.37
CA ASN A 401 9.60 -37.27 -18.51
C ASN A 401 10.13 -38.47 -19.28
N SER A 402 9.79 -39.64 -18.82
CA SER A 402 10.05 -40.90 -19.51
C SER A 402 9.24 -40.99 -20.85
N ALA A 403 9.58 -41.92 -21.71
CA ALA A 403 8.88 -42.15 -22.96
C ALA A 403 7.39 -42.54 -22.74
N GLN A 404 7.07 -43.23 -21.63
CA GLN A 404 5.71 -43.58 -21.29
C GLN A 404 4.91 -42.35 -20.80
N GLU A 405 5.48 -41.52 -19.93
CA GLU A 405 4.87 -40.28 -19.45
C GLU A 405 4.60 -39.32 -20.61
N LYS A 406 5.52 -39.23 -21.59
CA LYS A 406 5.30 -38.38 -22.79
C LYS A 406 4.09 -38.81 -23.61
N LYS A 407 3.85 -40.11 -23.76
CA LYS A 407 2.65 -40.62 -24.43
C LYS A 407 1.38 -40.29 -23.69
N LEU A 408 1.40 -40.47 -22.35
CA LEU A 408 0.26 -40.11 -21.49
C LEU A 408 -0.07 -38.63 -21.58
N VAL A 409 0.95 -37.77 -21.51
CA VAL A 409 0.77 -36.31 -21.66
C VAL A 409 0.15 -35.96 -23.00
N GLU A 410 0.64 -36.60 -24.10
CA GLU A 410 0.12 -36.39 -25.46
C GLU A 410 -1.33 -36.85 -25.58
N GLU A 411 -1.68 -38.00 -25.02
CA GLU A 411 -3.04 -38.53 -25.03
C GLU A 411 -4.01 -37.61 -24.26
N VAL A 412 -3.65 -37.20 -23.05
CA VAL A 412 -4.49 -36.30 -22.22
C VAL A 412 -4.64 -34.94 -22.93
N PHE A 413 -3.57 -34.41 -23.49
CA PHE A 413 -3.59 -33.13 -24.18
C PHE A 413 -4.46 -33.16 -25.42
N ASN A 414 -4.32 -34.19 -26.28
CA ASN A 414 -5.11 -34.33 -27.49
C ASN A 414 -6.60 -34.51 -27.17
N ASN A 415 -6.93 -35.34 -26.19
CA ASN A 415 -8.30 -35.52 -25.74
C ASN A 415 -8.94 -34.22 -25.24
N ALA A 416 -8.14 -33.35 -24.57
CA ALA A 416 -8.61 -32.04 -24.13
C ALA A 416 -8.85 -31.09 -25.32
N ILE A 417 -7.95 -31.06 -26.27
CA ILE A 417 -8.02 -30.15 -27.45
C ILE A 417 -9.09 -30.59 -28.44
N ASP A 418 -9.47 -31.88 -28.49
CA ASP A 418 -10.53 -32.36 -29.37
C ASP A 418 -11.89 -31.68 -29.16
N CYS A 419 -12.08 -31.07 -28.01
CA CYS A 419 -13.25 -30.24 -27.70
C CYS A 419 -13.21 -28.84 -28.34
N LEU A 420 -12.08 -28.42 -28.90
CA LEU A 420 -11.90 -27.09 -29.49
C LEU A 420 -12.31 -27.11 -30.99
N SER A 421 -12.68 -25.95 -31.51
CA SER A 421 -12.84 -25.75 -32.94
C SER A 421 -11.50 -25.92 -33.68
N ASP A 422 -11.55 -26.25 -34.97
CA ASP A 422 -10.32 -26.42 -35.76
C ASP A 422 -9.49 -25.14 -35.87
N GLU A 423 -10.16 -23.98 -35.78
CA GLU A 423 -9.48 -22.66 -35.73
C GLU A 423 -8.75 -22.46 -34.40
N ASP A 424 -9.36 -22.87 -33.27
CA ASP A 424 -8.74 -22.75 -31.96
C ASP A 424 -7.58 -23.74 -31.76
N LYS A 425 -7.66 -24.93 -32.40
CA LYS A 425 -6.58 -25.92 -32.39
C LYS A 425 -5.31 -25.40 -33.04
N ALA A 426 -5.43 -24.51 -34.02
CA ALA A 426 -4.31 -23.89 -34.73
C ALA A 426 -3.70 -22.69 -34.02
N LEU A 427 -4.18 -22.34 -32.83
CA LEU A 427 -3.63 -21.20 -32.06
C LEU A 427 -2.17 -21.46 -31.64
N PRO A 428 -1.29 -20.47 -31.75
CA PRO A 428 0.13 -20.59 -31.35
C PRO A 428 0.33 -21.09 -29.91
N GLN A 429 -0.60 -20.79 -29.00
CA GLN A 429 -0.55 -21.26 -27.61
C GLN A 429 -0.67 -22.80 -27.54
N VAL A 430 -1.50 -23.41 -28.36
CA VAL A 430 -1.71 -24.86 -28.38
C VAL A 430 -0.45 -25.54 -28.91
N GLU A 431 0.10 -25.04 -30.01
CA GLU A 431 1.31 -25.60 -30.63
C GLU A 431 2.57 -25.48 -29.76
N HIS A 432 2.74 -24.34 -29.05
CA HIS A 432 3.95 -24.09 -28.26
C HIS A 432 3.91 -24.75 -26.87
N VAL A 433 2.76 -25.04 -26.31
CA VAL A 433 2.65 -25.62 -24.96
C VAL A 433 2.92 -27.12 -24.94
N LEU A 434 2.41 -27.88 -25.92
CA LEU A 434 2.55 -29.34 -25.98
C LEU A 434 4.01 -29.84 -25.92
N PRO A 435 4.97 -29.26 -26.66
CA PRO A 435 6.37 -29.67 -26.59
C PRO A 435 7.02 -29.54 -25.22
N LEU A 436 6.59 -28.53 -24.43
CA LEU A 436 7.06 -28.31 -23.07
C LEU A 436 6.42 -29.32 -22.11
N LEU A 437 5.11 -29.56 -22.24
CA LEU A 437 4.38 -30.52 -21.40
C LEU A 437 4.93 -31.92 -21.55
N LYS A 438 5.25 -32.37 -22.79
CA LYS A 438 5.89 -33.68 -23.06
C LYS A 438 7.21 -33.83 -22.28
N ARG A 439 7.93 -32.70 -22.03
CA ARG A 439 9.19 -32.72 -21.29
C ARG A 439 9.00 -32.59 -19.77
N GLY A 440 7.77 -32.55 -19.29
CA GLY A 440 7.44 -32.39 -17.89
C GLY A 440 7.56 -30.93 -17.40
N ILE A 441 7.49 -29.94 -18.32
CA ILE A 441 7.55 -28.52 -18.03
C ILE A 441 6.19 -27.91 -18.35
N GLY A 442 5.57 -27.28 -17.35
CA GLY A 442 4.30 -26.57 -17.50
C GLY A 442 4.46 -25.07 -17.38
N ILE A 443 3.56 -24.32 -18.02
CA ILE A 443 3.42 -22.87 -17.91
C ILE A 443 1.98 -22.57 -17.52
N HIS A 444 1.74 -21.72 -16.53
CA HIS A 444 0.40 -21.35 -16.12
C HIS A 444 0.27 -19.86 -15.82
N HIS A 445 -0.55 -19.15 -16.61
CA HIS A 445 -0.79 -17.72 -16.45
C HIS A 445 -2.17 -17.32 -16.94
N SER A 446 -2.62 -16.11 -16.63
CA SER A 446 -3.96 -15.62 -16.96
C SER A 446 -4.27 -15.58 -18.47
N GLY A 447 -3.26 -15.38 -19.31
CA GLY A 447 -3.40 -15.27 -20.76
C GLY A 447 -3.54 -16.60 -21.51
N LEU A 448 -3.48 -17.76 -20.82
CA LEU A 448 -3.72 -19.06 -21.46
C LEU A 448 -5.22 -19.32 -21.63
N LEU A 449 -5.56 -20.07 -22.67
CA LEU A 449 -6.90 -20.59 -22.86
C LEU A 449 -7.36 -21.40 -21.65
N PRO A 450 -8.65 -21.30 -21.24
CA PRO A 450 -9.19 -22.04 -20.10
C PRO A 450 -8.91 -23.53 -20.14
N ILE A 451 -9.09 -24.16 -21.31
CA ILE A 451 -8.86 -25.59 -21.50
C ILE A 451 -7.38 -25.97 -21.29
N LEU A 452 -6.45 -25.14 -21.75
CA LEU A 452 -5.02 -25.38 -21.54
C LEU A 452 -4.65 -25.26 -20.06
N LYS A 453 -5.22 -24.28 -19.34
CA LYS A 453 -5.02 -24.16 -17.89
C LYS A 453 -5.46 -25.40 -17.16
N GLU A 454 -6.68 -25.87 -17.45
CA GLU A 454 -7.25 -27.06 -16.84
C GLU A 454 -6.43 -28.31 -17.14
N THR A 455 -6.02 -28.50 -18.40
CA THR A 455 -5.13 -29.59 -18.80
C THR A 455 -3.82 -29.58 -18.05
N ILE A 456 -3.17 -28.41 -17.90
CA ILE A 456 -1.92 -28.25 -17.15
C ILE A 456 -2.14 -28.57 -15.65
N GLU A 457 -3.25 -28.14 -15.09
CA GLU A 457 -3.63 -28.42 -13.70
C GLU A 457 -3.79 -29.92 -13.46
N ILE A 458 -4.48 -30.63 -14.35
CA ILE A 458 -4.65 -32.09 -14.30
C ILE A 458 -3.27 -32.78 -14.42
N LEU A 459 -2.48 -32.42 -15.42
CA LEU A 459 -1.17 -33.02 -15.63
C LEU A 459 -0.21 -32.76 -14.44
N PHE A 460 -0.32 -31.61 -13.79
CA PHE A 460 0.46 -31.29 -12.59
C PHE A 460 -0.03 -32.08 -11.38
N SER A 461 -1.34 -32.28 -11.18
CA SER A 461 -1.88 -33.09 -10.11
C SER A 461 -1.44 -34.54 -10.21
N GLU A 462 -1.46 -35.10 -11.42
CA GLU A 462 -1.01 -36.48 -11.72
C GLU A 462 0.52 -36.64 -11.67
N GLY A 463 1.27 -35.55 -11.47
CA GLY A 463 2.72 -35.58 -11.40
C GLY A 463 3.44 -35.78 -12.73
N LEU A 464 2.75 -35.60 -13.84
CA LEU A 464 3.30 -35.65 -15.21
C LEU A 464 4.04 -34.35 -15.57
N ILE A 465 3.76 -33.25 -14.86
CA ILE A 465 4.55 -32.02 -14.87
C ILE A 465 5.46 -32.02 -13.65
N LYS A 466 6.78 -31.96 -13.88
CA LYS A 466 7.81 -31.97 -12.83
C LYS A 466 8.22 -30.55 -12.42
N ALA A 467 8.15 -29.59 -13.34
CA ALA A 467 8.46 -28.18 -13.13
C ALA A 467 7.33 -27.30 -13.71
N LEU A 468 6.63 -26.59 -12.87
CA LEU A 468 5.57 -25.67 -13.24
C LEU A 468 6.01 -24.21 -13.07
N PHE A 469 5.98 -23.43 -14.14
CA PHE A 469 6.23 -22.00 -14.15
C PHE A 469 4.92 -21.26 -14.18
N ALA A 470 4.63 -20.50 -13.12
CA ALA A 470 3.34 -19.86 -13.02
C ALA A 470 3.43 -18.45 -12.44
N THR A 471 2.38 -17.68 -12.69
CA THR A 471 2.16 -16.37 -12.08
C THR A 471 1.60 -16.53 -10.67
N GLU A 472 1.61 -15.43 -9.92
CA GLU A 472 1.10 -15.34 -8.55
C GLU A 472 -0.34 -15.88 -8.40
N THR A 473 -1.19 -15.64 -9.39
CA THR A 473 -2.60 -16.07 -9.38
C THR A 473 -2.76 -17.58 -9.18
N PHE A 474 -1.87 -18.38 -9.76
CA PHE A 474 -1.85 -19.83 -9.55
C PHE A 474 -1.46 -20.18 -8.11
N ALA A 475 -0.43 -19.51 -7.59
CA ALA A 475 0.07 -19.78 -6.25
C ALA A 475 -0.95 -19.43 -5.15
N LEU A 476 -1.76 -18.42 -5.36
CA LEU A 476 -2.76 -17.95 -4.39
C LEU A 476 -4.10 -18.69 -4.51
N GLY A 477 -4.48 -19.12 -5.73
CA GLY A 477 -5.85 -19.54 -6.01
C GLY A 477 -6.12 -21.04 -6.10
N LEU A 478 -5.14 -21.87 -6.48
CA LEU A 478 -5.37 -23.30 -6.71
C LEU A 478 -4.77 -24.15 -5.59
N ASN A 479 -5.50 -25.20 -5.21
CA ASN A 479 -5.03 -26.13 -4.17
C ASN A 479 -4.14 -27.22 -4.79
N MET A 480 -2.96 -26.82 -5.26
CA MET A 480 -1.99 -27.73 -5.90
C MET A 480 -0.64 -27.67 -5.19
N PRO A 481 -0.45 -28.47 -4.15
CA PRO A 481 0.79 -28.45 -3.40
C PRO A 481 1.94 -29.05 -4.22
N ALA A 482 3.11 -28.45 -4.09
CA ALA A 482 4.37 -28.91 -4.67
C ALA A 482 5.34 -29.31 -3.57
N ARG A 483 6.38 -30.09 -3.85
CA ARG A 483 7.45 -30.38 -2.89
C ARG A 483 8.32 -29.14 -2.63
N THR A 484 8.60 -28.41 -3.71
CA THR A 484 9.49 -27.24 -3.67
C THR A 484 8.82 -26.04 -4.32
N VAL A 485 8.92 -24.87 -3.67
CA VAL A 485 8.49 -23.57 -4.22
C VAL A 485 9.70 -22.68 -4.40
N VAL A 486 9.85 -22.08 -5.59
CA VAL A 486 10.98 -21.22 -5.93
C VAL A 486 10.48 -19.82 -6.30
N PHE A 487 10.86 -18.84 -5.53
CA PHE A 487 10.66 -17.44 -5.86
C PHE A 487 11.79 -16.94 -6.74
N THR A 488 11.55 -16.85 -8.03
CA THR A 488 12.54 -16.38 -9.01
C THR A 488 12.72 -14.87 -8.97
N ASN A 489 11.70 -14.15 -8.51
CA ASN A 489 11.71 -12.72 -8.27
C ASN A 489 10.76 -12.42 -7.11
N ALA A 490 11.21 -11.62 -6.15
CA ALA A 490 10.39 -11.18 -5.03
C ALA A 490 9.63 -9.87 -5.31
N ARG A 491 9.55 -9.43 -6.56
CA ARG A 491 8.83 -8.21 -6.97
C ARG A 491 7.61 -8.56 -7.80
N LYS A 492 6.53 -7.82 -7.57
CA LYS A 492 5.32 -7.90 -8.39
C LYS A 492 4.87 -6.52 -8.84
N PHE A 493 4.10 -6.49 -9.91
CA PHE A 493 3.40 -5.31 -10.37
C PHE A 493 2.01 -5.26 -9.71
N ASP A 494 1.69 -4.17 -9.01
CA ASP A 494 0.43 -4.02 -8.26
C ASP A 494 -0.65 -3.23 -9.01
N GLY A 495 -0.48 -3.06 -10.33
CA GLY A 495 -1.34 -2.25 -11.18
C GLY A 495 -0.82 -0.81 -11.38
N LYS A 496 0.08 -0.34 -10.52
CA LYS A 496 0.68 1.01 -10.59
C LYS A 496 2.19 0.96 -10.67
N ASP A 497 2.82 0.28 -9.73
CA ASP A 497 4.28 0.20 -9.59
C ASP A 497 4.76 -1.23 -9.32
N PHE A 498 6.06 -1.49 -9.58
CA PHE A 498 6.72 -2.72 -9.17
C PHE A 498 7.14 -2.62 -7.71
N ARG A 499 6.49 -3.37 -6.83
CA ARG A 499 6.82 -3.47 -5.41
C ARG A 499 7.34 -4.85 -5.02
N PHE A 500 7.99 -4.95 -3.89
CA PHE A 500 8.25 -6.24 -3.26
C PHE A 500 6.95 -6.87 -2.78
N ILE A 501 6.89 -8.21 -2.81
CA ILE A 501 5.78 -8.96 -2.20
C ILE A 501 5.75 -8.71 -0.70
N THR A 502 4.59 -8.77 -0.09
CA THR A 502 4.44 -8.67 1.36
C THR A 502 4.81 -9.98 2.04
N SER A 503 5.07 -9.94 3.36
CA SER A 503 5.31 -11.16 4.15
C SER A 503 4.12 -12.10 4.08
N GLY A 504 2.89 -11.60 4.10
CA GLY A 504 1.69 -12.39 3.98
C GLY A 504 1.57 -13.09 2.63
N GLU A 505 1.88 -12.38 1.53
CA GLU A 505 1.94 -12.97 0.18
C GLU A 505 3.02 -14.06 0.11
N TYR A 506 4.19 -13.80 0.70
CA TYR A 506 5.27 -14.79 0.78
C TYR A 506 4.84 -16.04 1.56
N ILE A 507 4.21 -15.89 2.73
CA ILE A 507 3.72 -16.98 3.56
C ILE A 507 2.70 -17.85 2.80
N GLN A 508 1.76 -17.21 2.10
CA GLN A 508 0.74 -17.91 1.32
C GLN A 508 1.34 -18.73 0.16
N MET A 509 2.25 -18.12 -0.60
CA MET A 509 2.89 -18.78 -1.74
C MET A 509 3.86 -19.88 -1.27
N SER A 510 4.65 -19.62 -0.24
CA SER A 510 5.52 -20.62 0.39
C SER A 510 4.71 -21.76 1.01
N GLY A 511 3.49 -21.46 1.46
CA GLY A 511 2.53 -22.43 1.97
C GLY A 511 2.15 -23.55 0.99
N ARG A 512 2.40 -23.38 -0.29
CA ARG A 512 2.24 -24.43 -1.32
C ARG A 512 3.36 -25.48 -1.31
N ALA A 513 4.46 -25.23 -0.58
CA ALA A 513 5.52 -26.21 -0.44
C ALA A 513 5.15 -27.29 0.60
N GLY A 514 5.45 -28.55 0.28
CA GLY A 514 5.18 -29.70 1.14
C GLY A 514 3.77 -30.29 0.95
N ARG A 515 3.71 -31.55 0.56
CA ARG A 515 2.46 -32.31 0.40
C ARG A 515 2.21 -33.14 1.64
N ARG A 516 1.06 -32.91 2.30
CA ARG A 516 0.68 -33.63 3.50
C ARG A 516 0.60 -35.15 3.23
N GLY A 517 1.18 -35.97 4.11
CA GLY A 517 1.19 -37.42 3.99
C GLY A 517 2.13 -38.00 2.92
N ILE A 518 2.83 -37.14 2.15
CA ILE A 518 3.78 -37.57 1.09
C ILE A 518 5.19 -37.05 1.37
N ASP A 519 5.31 -35.77 1.74
CA ASP A 519 6.60 -35.12 1.97
C ASP A 519 6.83 -34.91 3.47
N ASP A 520 8.02 -35.24 3.97
CA ASP A 520 8.41 -34.97 5.36
C ASP A 520 8.56 -33.49 5.63
N ARG A 521 8.91 -32.71 4.59
CA ARG A 521 9.12 -31.25 4.64
C ARG A 521 8.92 -30.60 3.29
N GLY A 522 8.50 -29.35 3.32
CA GLY A 522 8.43 -28.48 2.14
C GLY A 522 9.68 -27.61 2.04
N ILE A 523 10.16 -27.38 0.80
CA ILE A 523 11.35 -26.59 0.51
C ILE A 523 10.92 -25.31 -0.16
N VAL A 524 11.39 -24.19 0.37
CA VAL A 524 11.16 -22.86 -0.20
C VAL A 524 12.51 -22.24 -0.54
N ILE A 525 12.68 -21.78 -1.78
CA ILE A 525 13.91 -21.16 -2.26
C ILE A 525 13.60 -19.75 -2.73
N LEU A 526 14.24 -18.75 -2.13
CA LEU A 526 14.15 -17.35 -2.53
C LEU A 526 15.43 -16.95 -3.28
N ILE A 527 15.31 -16.55 -4.54
CA ILE A 527 16.41 -15.95 -5.31
C ILE A 527 16.50 -14.47 -4.92
N VAL A 528 17.65 -14.06 -4.38
CA VAL A 528 17.90 -12.68 -3.95
C VAL A 528 18.93 -12.04 -4.88
N ASP A 529 18.60 -10.86 -5.39
CA ASP A 529 19.46 -10.01 -6.23
C ASP A 529 19.98 -8.78 -5.46
N GLU A 530 20.90 -8.02 -6.07
CA GLU A 530 21.48 -6.80 -5.50
C GLU A 530 20.45 -5.70 -5.17
N LYS A 531 19.24 -5.79 -5.75
CA LYS A 531 18.18 -4.79 -5.55
C LYS A 531 17.41 -5.00 -4.24
N MET A 532 17.58 -6.16 -3.61
CA MET A 532 16.93 -6.49 -2.35
C MET A 532 17.89 -6.17 -1.19
N GLY A 533 17.61 -5.08 -0.46
CA GLY A 533 18.34 -4.76 0.76
C GLY A 533 18.15 -5.84 1.85
N PRO A 534 19.14 -5.99 2.75
CA PRO A 534 19.07 -6.97 3.85
C PRO A 534 17.82 -6.85 4.71
N ASP A 535 17.39 -5.61 5.00
CA ASP A 535 16.21 -5.35 5.85
C ASP A 535 14.92 -5.82 5.18
N VAL A 536 14.79 -5.62 3.86
CA VAL A 536 13.65 -6.08 3.07
C VAL A 536 13.62 -7.61 3.04
N GLY A 537 14.76 -8.25 2.80
CA GLY A 537 14.86 -9.71 2.80
C GLY A 537 14.54 -10.34 4.15
N LYS A 538 15.03 -9.72 5.23
CA LYS A 538 14.75 -10.16 6.60
C LYS A 538 13.29 -9.93 6.99
N GLY A 539 12.73 -8.77 6.63
CA GLY A 539 11.32 -8.45 6.84
C GLY A 539 10.39 -9.41 6.10
N LEU A 540 10.75 -9.83 4.90
CA LEU A 540 9.98 -10.79 4.11
C LEU A 540 9.95 -12.20 4.78
N LEU A 541 11.11 -12.67 5.28
CA LEU A 541 11.26 -14.01 5.85
C LEU A 541 10.75 -14.12 7.29
N LYS A 542 10.96 -13.09 8.12
CA LYS A 542 10.52 -13.03 9.52
C LYS A 542 9.16 -12.36 9.72
N GLY A 543 8.59 -11.79 8.66
CA GLY A 543 7.34 -11.06 8.75
C GLY A 543 6.16 -11.95 9.15
N GLN A 544 5.14 -11.31 9.68
CA GLN A 544 3.89 -11.96 10.06
C GLN A 544 2.89 -11.97 8.89
N ALA A 545 1.86 -12.79 9.00
CA ALA A 545 0.74 -12.77 8.08
C ALA A 545 0.05 -11.39 8.08
N ASP A 546 -0.41 -10.96 6.91
CA ASP A 546 -1.11 -9.68 6.78
C ASP A 546 -2.47 -9.75 7.49
N PRO A 547 -2.87 -8.71 8.23
CA PRO A 547 -4.19 -8.66 8.85
C PRO A 547 -5.29 -8.58 7.77
N LEU A 548 -6.47 -9.07 8.11
CA LEU A 548 -7.67 -8.92 7.31
C LEU A 548 -8.25 -7.53 7.53
N ASN A 549 -7.79 -6.56 6.74
CA ASN A 549 -8.32 -5.22 6.75
C ASN A 549 -9.37 -5.07 5.64
N SER A 550 -10.43 -4.34 5.95
CA SER A 550 -11.47 -4.06 4.98
C SER A 550 -10.92 -3.27 3.79
N ALA A 551 -11.32 -3.67 2.59
CA ALA A 551 -11.10 -2.95 1.35
C ALA A 551 -12.40 -2.28 0.84
N PHE A 552 -13.36 -2.06 1.73
CA PHE A 552 -14.65 -1.50 1.38
C PHE A 552 -14.53 -0.12 0.74
N HIS A 553 -15.13 0.02 -0.42
CA HIS A 553 -15.25 1.28 -1.13
C HIS A 553 -16.55 1.29 -1.94
N LEU A 554 -17.13 2.47 -2.06
CA LEU A 554 -18.33 2.64 -2.85
C LEU A 554 -18.04 2.48 -4.35
N THR A 555 -18.90 1.75 -5.06
CA THR A 555 -18.93 1.72 -6.52
C THR A 555 -20.26 2.23 -7.03
N TYR A 556 -20.33 2.74 -8.26
CA TYR A 556 -21.60 3.16 -8.85
C TYR A 556 -22.56 1.98 -9.02
N ASN A 557 -22.04 0.82 -9.39
CA ASN A 557 -22.83 -0.41 -9.54
C ASN A 557 -23.45 -0.87 -8.21
N MET A 558 -22.68 -0.80 -7.11
CA MET A 558 -23.20 -1.08 -5.77
C MET A 558 -24.38 -0.14 -5.44
N VAL A 559 -24.20 1.17 -5.60
CA VAL A 559 -25.24 2.14 -5.29
C VAL A 559 -26.51 1.91 -6.14
N LEU A 560 -26.34 1.61 -7.44
CA LEU A 560 -27.47 1.31 -8.32
C LEU A 560 -28.18 0.01 -7.92
N ASN A 561 -27.44 -1.04 -7.60
CA ASN A 561 -28.02 -2.32 -7.18
C ASN A 561 -28.77 -2.17 -5.84
N LEU A 562 -28.19 -1.47 -4.86
CA LEU A 562 -28.83 -1.21 -3.57
C LEU A 562 -30.12 -0.37 -3.70
N LEU A 563 -30.16 0.55 -4.68
CA LEU A 563 -31.38 1.33 -4.95
C LEU A 563 -32.48 0.51 -5.62
N ARG A 564 -32.17 -0.70 -6.14
CA ARG A 564 -33.17 -1.64 -6.73
C ARG A 564 -33.73 -2.65 -5.73
N VAL A 565 -32.99 -2.91 -4.66
CA VAL A 565 -33.41 -3.86 -3.62
C VAL A 565 -34.33 -3.12 -2.65
N GLU A 566 -35.56 -3.62 -2.54
CA GLU A 566 -36.50 -3.11 -1.53
C GLU A 566 -35.96 -3.39 -0.13
N GLU A 567 -36.13 -2.44 0.79
CA GLU A 567 -35.72 -2.52 2.18
C GLU A 567 -34.21 -2.33 2.48
N VAL A 568 -33.32 -2.24 1.47
CA VAL A 568 -31.89 -2.01 1.71
C VAL A 568 -31.48 -0.58 1.39
N ASN A 569 -31.34 0.25 2.42
CA ASN A 569 -30.78 1.58 2.24
C ASN A 569 -29.25 1.50 2.04
N PRO A 570 -28.68 2.13 1.01
CA PRO A 570 -27.22 2.21 0.84
C PRO A 570 -26.45 2.74 2.06
N GLU A 571 -27.10 3.49 2.95
CA GLU A 571 -26.50 3.97 4.19
C GLU A 571 -26.29 2.83 5.20
N ILE A 572 -27.23 1.90 5.28
CA ILE A 572 -27.12 0.69 6.13
C ILE A 572 -25.93 -0.18 5.68
N MET A 573 -25.66 -0.26 4.38
CA MET A 573 -24.50 -0.99 3.86
C MET A 573 -23.18 -0.38 4.37
N LEU A 574 -23.10 0.95 4.44
CA LEU A 574 -21.93 1.65 5.01
C LEU A 574 -21.78 1.38 6.50
N GLU A 575 -22.88 1.48 7.26
CA GLU A 575 -22.90 1.27 8.71
C GLU A 575 -22.52 -0.16 9.10
N LYS A 576 -23.03 -1.14 8.36
CA LYS A 576 -22.80 -2.57 8.58
C LYS A 576 -21.47 -3.07 8.02
N SER A 577 -20.69 -2.25 7.26
CA SER A 577 -19.43 -2.65 6.68
C SER A 577 -18.37 -3.00 7.73
N PHE A 578 -17.50 -3.94 7.39
CA PHE A 578 -16.33 -4.26 8.23
C PHE A 578 -15.39 -3.05 8.37
N TYR A 579 -15.36 -2.19 7.34
CA TYR A 579 -14.63 -0.93 7.37
C TYR A 579 -15.09 -0.01 8.50
N GLN A 580 -16.42 0.15 8.66
CA GLN A 580 -16.98 0.96 9.74
C GLN A 580 -16.79 0.27 11.09
N PHE A 581 -16.94 -1.06 11.17
CA PHE A 581 -16.68 -1.83 12.39
C PHE A 581 -15.23 -1.69 12.87
N GLN A 582 -14.24 -1.82 11.97
CA GLN A 582 -12.83 -1.61 12.29
C GLN A 582 -12.54 -0.18 12.77
N ASN A 583 -13.25 0.79 12.21
CA ASN A 583 -13.15 2.18 12.63
C ASN A 583 -13.68 2.36 14.07
N TYR A 584 -14.80 1.77 14.42
CA TYR A 584 -15.32 1.78 15.79
C TYR A 584 -14.38 1.09 16.78
N ALA A 585 -13.77 -0.02 16.42
CA ALA A 585 -12.82 -0.72 17.29
C ALA A 585 -11.57 0.12 17.64
N SER A 586 -11.25 1.16 16.87
CA SER A 586 -10.12 2.06 17.14
C SER A 586 -10.45 3.16 18.17
N VAL A 587 -11.74 3.41 18.45
CA VAL A 587 -12.20 4.53 19.31
C VAL A 587 -11.72 4.42 20.76
N PRO A 588 -11.78 3.27 21.46
CA PRO A 588 -11.30 3.18 22.84
C PRO A 588 -9.83 3.59 22.96
N GLY A 589 -8.96 3.06 22.09
CA GLY A 589 -7.54 3.42 22.09
C GLY A 589 -7.29 4.91 21.80
N MET A 590 -8.12 5.54 20.95
CA MET A 590 -8.04 6.99 20.72
C MET A 590 -8.48 7.79 21.94
N ILE A 591 -9.48 7.33 22.69
CA ILE A 591 -9.94 7.97 23.94
C ILE A 591 -8.85 7.87 25.01
N ASP A 592 -8.23 6.70 25.17
CA ASP A 592 -7.15 6.51 26.14
C ASP A 592 -5.94 7.38 25.80
N LYS A 593 -5.56 7.42 24.52
CA LYS A 593 -4.51 8.31 24.03
C LYS A 593 -4.85 9.79 24.28
N LEU A 594 -6.12 10.16 24.08
CA LEU A 594 -6.58 11.53 24.38
C LEU A 594 -6.43 11.87 25.85
N ARG A 595 -6.84 10.95 26.75
CA ARG A 595 -6.69 11.13 28.19
C ARG A 595 -5.22 11.25 28.61
N GLU A 596 -4.36 10.39 28.09
CA GLU A 596 -2.91 10.49 28.34
C GLU A 596 -2.33 11.84 27.90
N LEU A 597 -2.69 12.31 26.70
CA LEU A 597 -2.22 13.59 26.18
C LEU A 597 -2.77 14.76 27.01
N GLU A 598 -4.02 14.70 27.48
CA GLU A 598 -4.60 15.72 28.35
C GLU A 598 -3.90 15.76 29.71
N VAL A 599 -3.61 14.61 30.33
CA VAL A 599 -2.81 14.52 31.56
C VAL A 599 -1.40 15.07 31.35
N LYS A 600 -0.74 14.71 30.27
CA LYS A 600 0.59 15.24 29.91
C LYS A 600 0.55 16.76 29.73
N ARG A 601 -0.47 17.29 29.06
CA ARG A 601 -0.63 18.74 28.87
C ARG A 601 -0.80 19.48 30.20
N ASP A 602 -1.63 18.94 31.10
CA ASP A 602 -1.98 19.58 32.37
C ASP A 602 -0.82 19.49 33.39
N ALA A 603 0.13 18.59 33.17
CA ALA A 603 1.37 18.50 33.94
C ALA A 603 2.39 19.64 33.62
N PHE A 604 2.20 20.41 32.54
CA PHE A 604 3.06 21.53 32.21
C PHE A 604 2.63 22.81 32.98
N GLU A 605 3.37 23.14 34.00
CA GLU A 605 3.25 24.44 34.70
C GLU A 605 4.23 25.43 34.06
N ILE A 606 3.70 26.45 33.40
CA ILE A 606 4.49 27.47 32.71
C ILE A 606 4.26 28.81 33.40
N PRO A 607 5.29 29.44 33.99
CA PRO A 607 5.19 30.78 34.55
C PRO A 607 4.79 31.81 33.49
N ASN A 608 3.85 32.68 33.79
CA ASN A 608 3.31 33.69 32.87
C ASN A 608 2.84 33.14 31.53
N GLU A 609 2.09 32.05 31.58
CA GLU A 609 1.66 31.28 30.40
C GLU A 609 1.00 32.15 29.31
N GLU A 610 0.17 33.10 29.66
CA GLU A 610 -0.48 33.99 28.70
C GLU A 610 0.52 34.81 27.89
N SER A 611 1.52 35.39 28.55
CA SER A 611 2.51 36.24 27.92
C SER A 611 3.43 35.47 27.02
N ILE A 612 3.92 34.29 27.42
CA ILE A 612 4.77 33.46 26.58
C ILE A 612 4.01 32.84 25.41
N THR A 613 2.73 32.51 25.63
CA THR A 613 1.86 32.01 24.55
C THR A 613 1.61 33.07 23.49
N ALA A 614 1.42 34.33 23.88
CA ALA A 614 1.31 35.45 22.95
C ALA A 614 2.58 35.62 22.12
N TYR A 615 3.74 35.57 22.76
CA TYR A 615 5.03 35.63 22.10
C TYR A 615 5.25 34.43 21.14
N TYR A 616 4.91 33.23 21.58
CA TYR A 616 4.96 32.02 20.75
C TYR A 616 4.09 32.13 19.50
N LYS A 617 2.85 32.63 19.66
CA LYS A 617 1.93 32.86 18.52
C LYS A 617 2.53 33.83 17.51
N ILE A 618 3.12 34.94 17.96
CA ILE A 618 3.77 35.92 17.08
C ILE A 618 4.91 35.23 16.29
N ARG A 619 5.77 34.45 16.95
CA ARG A 619 6.87 33.75 16.28
C ARG A 619 6.37 32.69 15.29
N GLN A 620 5.31 31.96 15.61
CA GLN A 620 4.72 30.98 14.67
C GLN A 620 4.05 31.66 13.46
N GLN A 621 3.41 32.78 13.66
CA GLN A 621 2.87 33.58 12.55
C GLN A 621 3.96 34.13 11.65
N LEU A 622 5.04 34.65 12.20
CA LEU A 622 6.22 35.09 11.47
C LEU A 622 6.83 33.94 10.64
N LYS A 623 6.97 32.75 11.23
CA LYS A 623 7.48 31.54 10.53
C LYS A 623 6.56 31.14 9.35
N ARG A 624 5.24 31.22 9.50
CA ARG A 624 4.27 30.94 8.42
C ARG A 624 4.39 31.96 7.31
N LEU A 625 4.32 33.25 7.64
CA LEU A 625 4.42 34.33 6.67
C LEU A 625 5.77 34.32 5.95
N GLY A 626 6.85 33.94 6.63
CA GLY A 626 8.16 33.72 6.00
C GLY A 626 8.12 32.60 4.95
N ASN A 627 7.44 31.50 5.24
CA ASN A 627 7.25 30.42 4.25
C ASN A 627 6.34 30.88 3.08
N ASP A 628 5.30 31.65 3.38
CA ASP A 628 4.43 32.22 2.34
C ASP A 628 5.22 33.15 1.42
N MET A 629 6.07 34.01 1.97
CA MET A 629 6.96 34.87 1.21
C MET A 629 7.93 34.07 0.33
N LEU A 630 8.52 33.00 0.87
CA LEU A 630 9.37 32.10 0.09
C LEU A 630 8.62 31.46 -1.08
N SER A 631 7.34 31.18 -0.95
CA SER A 631 6.53 30.64 -2.06
C SER A 631 6.42 31.60 -3.26
N PHE A 632 6.39 32.90 -3.02
CA PHE A 632 6.47 33.93 -4.08
C PHE A 632 7.86 33.99 -4.71
N ILE A 633 8.93 33.97 -3.88
CA ILE A 633 10.32 34.04 -4.33
C ILE A 633 10.68 32.80 -5.17
N HIS A 634 10.24 31.61 -4.77
CA HIS A 634 10.56 30.36 -5.47
C HIS A 634 9.84 30.17 -6.82
N GLN A 635 8.98 31.10 -7.24
CA GLN A 635 8.42 31.02 -8.58
C GLN A 635 9.54 31.09 -9.63
N PRO A 636 9.62 30.13 -10.56
CA PRO A 636 10.75 30.00 -11.47
C PRO A 636 11.05 31.28 -12.26
N LYS A 637 10.02 32.03 -12.63
CA LYS A 637 10.14 33.29 -13.36
C LYS A 637 10.93 34.37 -12.59
N PHE A 638 10.88 34.36 -11.26
CA PHE A 638 11.56 35.35 -10.43
C PHE A 638 12.89 34.83 -9.90
N CYS A 639 12.97 33.56 -9.52
CA CYS A 639 14.15 33.00 -8.86
C CYS A 639 15.27 32.59 -9.84
N LEU A 640 14.91 31.95 -10.98
CA LEU A 640 15.91 31.40 -11.90
C LEU A 640 16.89 32.41 -12.50
N PRO A 641 16.52 33.65 -12.81
CA PRO A 641 17.48 34.66 -13.32
C PRO A 641 18.65 34.90 -12.36
N PHE A 642 18.43 34.70 -11.07
CA PHE A 642 19.43 34.86 -10.02
C PHE A 642 20.23 33.60 -9.70
N MET A 643 19.78 32.41 -10.18
CA MET A 643 20.50 31.12 -10.00
C MET A 643 21.68 30.99 -10.95
N GLN A 644 22.56 31.99 -10.98
CA GLN A 644 23.74 31.99 -11.82
C GLN A 644 24.95 31.37 -11.10
N PRO A 645 25.92 30.79 -11.85
CA PRO A 645 27.14 30.26 -11.26
C PRO A 645 27.86 31.27 -10.37
N GLY A 646 28.26 30.83 -9.18
CA GLY A 646 28.91 31.66 -8.18
C GLY A 646 27.97 32.33 -7.18
N ARG A 647 26.66 32.30 -7.38
CA ARG A 647 25.69 32.90 -6.47
C ARG A 647 25.69 32.16 -5.13
N LEU A 648 25.78 32.92 -4.04
CA LEU A 648 25.63 32.39 -2.69
C LEU A 648 24.15 32.17 -2.37
N ILE A 649 23.82 30.97 -1.90
CA ILE A 649 22.49 30.58 -1.47
C ILE A 649 22.56 29.87 -0.12
N GLN A 650 21.55 30.07 0.70
CA GLN A 650 21.36 29.29 1.92
C GLN A 650 20.40 28.11 1.66
N VAL A 651 20.83 26.91 2.04
CA VAL A 651 20.08 25.68 1.78
C VAL A 651 19.70 25.00 3.08
N LYS A 652 18.38 24.74 3.24
CA LYS A 652 17.84 24.08 4.42
C LYS A 652 16.71 23.12 4.00
N SER A 653 16.84 21.85 4.40
CA SER A 653 15.76 20.86 4.37
C SER A 653 15.02 20.86 5.70
N ASN A 654 13.95 20.12 5.84
CA ASN A 654 13.07 20.14 7.04
C ASN A 654 13.83 19.95 8.36
N SER A 655 14.79 19.02 8.39
CA SER A 655 15.62 18.68 9.55
C SER A 655 17.08 19.14 9.39
N ASP A 656 17.56 19.33 8.14
CA ASP A 656 18.98 19.41 7.82
C ASP A 656 19.34 20.80 7.31
N ASP A 657 20.24 21.48 8.02
CA ASP A 657 20.73 22.80 7.64
C ASP A 657 22.14 22.68 7.04
N PHE A 658 22.25 22.83 5.72
CA PHE A 658 23.52 22.81 5.01
C PHE A 658 24.25 24.17 5.06
N GLY A 659 23.58 25.20 5.60
CA GLY A 659 24.11 26.55 5.65
C GLY A 659 24.27 27.19 4.26
N TRP A 660 25.30 28.00 4.11
CA TRP A 660 25.60 28.69 2.87
C TRP A 660 26.39 27.82 1.88
N GLY A 661 25.91 27.81 0.64
CA GLY A 661 26.53 27.15 -0.50
C GLY A 661 26.61 28.04 -1.72
N VAL A 662 27.17 27.51 -2.81
CA VAL A 662 27.33 28.23 -4.08
C VAL A 662 26.62 27.51 -5.19
N VAL A 663 25.84 28.22 -5.98
CA VAL A 663 25.21 27.71 -7.20
C VAL A 663 26.26 27.45 -8.26
N LEU A 664 26.23 26.28 -8.86
CA LEU A 664 27.04 25.87 -10.00
C LEU A 664 26.26 25.94 -11.31
N ASN A 665 25.05 25.38 -11.31
CA ASN A 665 24.19 25.32 -12.47
C ASN A 665 22.77 25.03 -12.04
N PHE A 666 21.80 25.10 -12.96
CA PHE A 666 20.47 24.56 -12.74
C PHE A 666 19.96 23.81 -13.97
N GLN A 667 19.12 22.80 -13.76
CA GLN A 667 18.56 21.95 -14.80
C GLN A 667 17.04 21.88 -14.67
N LYS A 668 16.37 21.88 -15.82
CA LYS A 668 14.93 21.63 -15.91
C LYS A 668 14.71 20.15 -16.15
N LYS A 669 14.04 19.44 -15.20
CA LYS A 669 13.66 18.04 -15.35
C LYS A 669 12.15 17.92 -15.51
N ALA A 670 11.71 17.21 -16.54
CA ALA A 670 10.31 16.83 -16.67
C ALA A 670 10.00 15.70 -15.67
N ASN A 671 8.89 15.82 -14.96
CA ASN A 671 8.46 14.78 -14.02
C ASN A 671 7.88 13.61 -14.85
N GLN A 672 8.60 12.49 -14.95
CA GLN A 672 8.18 11.30 -15.69
C GLN A 672 7.07 10.50 -15.01
N LYS A 673 6.63 10.90 -13.81
CA LYS A 673 5.67 10.14 -12.97
C LYS A 673 4.22 10.59 -13.04
N SER A 674 3.88 11.66 -13.76
CA SER A 674 2.50 12.07 -13.96
C SER A 674 2.06 11.79 -15.39
N GLY A 675 0.89 11.13 -15.54
CA GLY A 675 0.24 10.87 -16.83
C GLY A 675 -0.04 12.13 -17.65
N PRO A 676 -0.75 12.06 -18.77
CA PRO A 676 -0.78 13.10 -19.84
C PRO A 676 -1.43 14.45 -19.48
N THR A 677 -1.76 14.71 -18.23
CA THR A 677 -2.24 16.00 -17.75
C THR A 677 -1.11 16.80 -17.11
N GLN A 678 -0.61 17.80 -17.82
CA GLN A 678 0.31 18.87 -17.41
C GLN A 678 1.35 18.47 -16.32
N GLY A 679 2.46 17.89 -16.77
CA GLY A 679 3.58 17.56 -15.88
C GLY A 679 4.17 18.83 -15.27
N GLU A 680 4.12 18.95 -13.94
CA GLU A 680 4.87 19.96 -13.21
C GLU A 680 6.35 19.83 -13.53
N THR A 681 6.93 20.89 -14.05
CA THR A 681 8.37 20.94 -14.34
C THR A 681 9.14 21.17 -13.05
N LEU A 682 9.99 20.23 -12.68
CA LEU A 682 10.88 20.35 -11.54
C LEU A 682 12.18 21.06 -11.96
N PHE A 683 12.60 22.04 -11.15
CA PHE A 683 13.87 22.71 -11.31
C PHE A 683 14.84 22.22 -10.24
N VAL A 684 15.97 21.69 -10.70
CA VAL A 684 17.05 21.17 -9.84
C VAL A 684 18.24 22.13 -9.95
N VAL A 685 18.70 22.64 -8.82
CA VAL A 685 19.89 23.51 -8.70
C VAL A 685 21.06 22.66 -8.25
N GLU A 686 22.14 22.68 -8.98
CA GLU A 686 23.40 22.05 -8.59
C GLU A 686 24.15 23.05 -7.71
N ALA A 687 24.28 22.74 -6.42
CA ALA A 687 24.94 23.58 -5.45
C ALA A 687 26.14 22.90 -4.82
N LEU A 688 27.20 23.64 -4.57
CA LEU A 688 28.37 23.20 -3.83
C LEU A 688 28.11 23.48 -2.34
N LEU A 689 27.93 22.40 -1.55
CA LEU A 689 27.53 22.42 -0.14
C LEU A 689 28.60 21.74 0.73
N ASN A 690 28.65 22.12 2.02
CA ASN A 690 29.53 21.50 2.99
C ASN A 690 28.83 20.28 3.62
N CYS A 691 29.26 19.07 3.24
CA CYS A 691 28.65 17.81 3.68
C CYS A 691 29.56 17.06 4.66
N SER A 692 28.98 16.19 5.48
CA SER A 692 29.72 15.30 6.37
C SER A 692 30.59 14.32 5.57
N SER A 693 31.86 14.19 5.94
CA SER A 693 32.78 13.26 5.27
C SER A 693 32.39 11.78 5.42
N LYS A 694 31.54 11.45 6.39
CA LYS A 694 31.01 10.09 6.59
C LYS A 694 29.92 9.75 5.58
N SER A 695 29.01 10.68 5.29
CA SER A 695 27.96 10.49 4.30
C SER A 695 28.49 10.43 2.86
N VAL A 696 29.70 10.94 2.64
CA VAL A 696 30.37 10.97 1.35
C VAL A 696 31.05 9.65 1.00
N LYS A 697 31.49 8.90 2.02
CA LYS A 697 32.24 7.64 1.86
C LYS A 697 31.37 6.41 1.91
N SER A 698 30.07 6.53 2.23
CA SER A 698 29.16 5.39 2.22
C SER A 698 28.82 5.03 0.77
N ALA A 699 29.13 3.80 0.39
CA ALA A 699 28.90 3.25 -0.95
C ALA A 699 27.40 2.98 -1.24
N ASP A 700 26.52 3.23 -0.26
CA ASP A 700 25.13 2.77 -0.27
C ASP A 700 24.10 3.80 -0.79
N GLY A 701 24.53 4.86 -1.46
CA GLY A 701 23.59 5.83 -2.05
C GLY A 701 22.78 6.65 -1.03
N GLU A 702 23.28 6.80 0.19
CA GLU A 702 22.69 7.65 1.20
C GLU A 702 22.67 9.12 0.76
N THR A 703 21.62 9.83 1.13
CA THR A 703 21.50 11.25 0.85
C THR A 703 22.60 12.02 1.61
N PRO A 704 23.28 12.99 0.96
CA PRO A 704 24.30 13.80 1.62
C PRO A 704 23.75 14.46 2.89
N GLN A 705 24.48 14.35 4.01
CA GLN A 705 24.13 14.92 5.29
C GLN A 705 24.91 16.22 5.54
N PRO A 706 24.33 17.23 6.21
CA PRO A 706 25.06 18.44 6.56
C PRO A 706 26.23 18.14 7.53
N CYS A 707 27.30 18.91 7.41
CA CYS A 707 28.45 18.80 8.30
C CYS A 707 28.09 19.36 9.70
N LYS A 708 28.29 18.55 10.75
CA LYS A 708 28.12 19.01 12.15
C LYS A 708 29.22 19.97 12.54
N PRO A 709 29.02 20.85 13.55
CA PRO A 709 30.02 21.86 13.96
C PRO A 709 31.40 21.27 14.33
N ASP A 710 31.41 20.06 14.91
CA ASP A 710 32.61 19.38 15.40
C ASP A 710 33.20 18.38 14.39
N GLU A 711 32.68 18.34 13.17
CA GLU A 711 33.08 17.38 12.14
C GLU A 711 33.86 18.06 11.01
N LYS A 712 34.84 17.35 10.45
CA LYS A 712 35.58 17.80 9.26
C LYS A 712 34.72 17.57 8.02
N GLY A 713 34.11 18.63 7.49
CA GLY A 713 33.25 18.55 6.30
C GLY A 713 34.03 18.60 5.00
N GLU A 714 33.43 18.05 3.96
CA GLU A 714 33.92 18.11 2.58
C GLU A 714 32.91 18.85 1.68
N MET A 715 33.44 19.73 0.81
CA MET A 715 32.63 20.45 -0.16
C MET A 715 32.20 19.51 -1.30
N GLN A 716 30.90 19.35 -1.48
CA GLN A 716 30.33 18.47 -2.50
C GLN A 716 29.30 19.16 -3.37
N VAL A 717 29.19 18.69 -4.62
CA VAL A 717 28.13 19.10 -5.54
C VAL A 717 26.90 18.29 -5.26
N VAL A 718 25.86 18.93 -4.75
CA VAL A 718 24.60 18.31 -4.39
C VAL A 718 23.48 18.89 -5.26
N PRO A 719 22.70 18.05 -5.95
CA PRO A 719 21.50 18.49 -6.65
C PRO A 719 20.38 18.74 -5.64
N ILE A 720 19.92 19.99 -5.53
CA ILE A 720 18.86 20.41 -4.63
C ILE A 720 17.63 20.90 -5.41
N LEU A 721 16.47 20.75 -4.82
CA LEU A 721 15.23 21.31 -5.38
C LEU A 721 15.13 22.78 -5.01
N LEU A 722 14.55 23.59 -5.91
CA LEU A 722 14.46 25.03 -5.78
C LEU A 722 13.84 25.49 -4.44
N HIS A 723 12.85 24.75 -3.92
CA HIS A 723 12.15 25.09 -2.67
C HIS A 723 13.00 24.90 -1.39
N LEU A 724 14.17 24.24 -1.49
CA LEU A 724 15.10 24.08 -0.37
C LEU A 724 16.02 25.31 -0.19
N VAL A 725 16.00 26.25 -1.14
CA VAL A 725 16.75 27.50 -1.04
C VAL A 725 16.02 28.44 -0.09
N LYS A 726 16.62 28.78 1.05
CA LYS A 726 16.01 29.65 2.06
C LYS A 726 16.35 31.13 1.86
N ALA A 727 17.54 31.42 1.36
CA ALA A 727 17.97 32.77 1.09
C ALA A 727 18.89 32.82 -0.13
N ILE A 728 18.85 33.95 -0.85
CA ILE A 728 19.67 34.21 -2.02
C ILE A 728 20.42 35.51 -1.75
N SER A 729 21.75 35.47 -1.79
CA SER A 729 22.57 36.67 -1.61
C SER A 729 22.77 37.39 -2.95
N SER A 730 22.95 38.71 -2.89
CA SER A 730 23.42 39.51 -4.04
C SER A 730 24.86 39.23 -4.43
N VAL A 731 25.65 38.61 -3.50
CA VAL A 731 27.07 38.30 -3.70
C VAL A 731 27.26 37.09 -4.61
N ARG A 732 28.27 37.20 -5.49
CA ARG A 732 28.72 36.10 -6.34
C ARG A 732 30.21 35.85 -6.11
N LEU A 733 30.57 34.58 -5.94
CA LEU A 733 31.94 34.14 -5.83
C LEU A 733 32.49 33.70 -7.19
N TYR A 734 33.79 33.85 -7.39
CA TYR A 734 34.48 33.28 -8.53
C TYR A 734 34.57 31.75 -8.37
N ILE A 735 34.19 31.00 -9.37
CA ILE A 735 34.24 29.54 -9.40
C ILE A 735 35.35 29.12 -10.37
N PRO A 736 36.31 28.29 -9.93
CA PRO A 736 37.31 27.69 -10.80
C PRO A 736 36.68 26.86 -11.90
N LYS A 737 37.28 26.84 -13.10
CA LYS A 737 36.78 26.06 -14.23
C LYS A 737 36.77 24.52 -13.97
N ASP A 738 37.70 24.06 -13.15
CA ASP A 738 37.79 22.65 -12.74
C ASP A 738 37.47 22.48 -11.27
N LEU A 739 36.32 21.87 -11.00
CA LEU A 739 35.82 21.50 -9.66
C LEU A 739 35.97 19.99 -9.37
N ARG A 740 36.66 19.22 -10.24
CA ARG A 740 36.90 17.80 -10.01
C ARG A 740 37.89 17.57 -8.89
N SER A 741 38.91 18.45 -8.76
CA SER A 741 39.89 18.36 -7.68
C SER A 741 39.26 18.75 -6.34
N LEU A 742 39.62 18.01 -5.29
CA LEU A 742 39.19 18.28 -3.93
C LEU A 742 39.68 19.66 -3.45
N ASP A 743 40.89 20.02 -3.84
CA ASP A 743 41.54 21.28 -3.44
C ASP A 743 40.83 22.51 -4.01
N SER A 744 40.37 22.44 -5.28
CA SER A 744 39.57 23.50 -5.89
C SER A 744 38.23 23.70 -5.15
N ARG A 745 37.55 22.59 -4.80
CA ARG A 745 36.29 22.63 -4.05
C ARG A 745 36.47 23.19 -2.65
N GLN A 746 37.58 22.78 -1.96
CA GLN A 746 37.91 23.32 -0.62
C GLN A 746 38.31 24.79 -0.64
N SER A 747 38.93 25.27 -1.69
CA SER A 747 39.23 26.68 -1.88
C SER A 747 37.98 27.53 -1.94
N VAL A 748 36.94 27.06 -2.71
CA VAL A 748 35.65 27.73 -2.74
C VAL A 748 34.95 27.64 -1.37
N GLY A 749 35.06 26.52 -0.66
CA GLY A 749 34.55 26.36 0.70
C GLY A 749 35.16 27.33 1.70
N LYS A 750 36.47 27.59 1.60
CA LYS A 750 37.15 28.63 2.39
C LYS A 750 36.59 30.02 2.07
N SER A 751 36.36 30.32 0.79
CA SER A 751 35.78 31.60 0.37
C SER A 751 34.35 31.78 0.88
N ILE A 752 33.53 30.72 0.90
CA ILE A 752 32.21 30.73 1.52
C ILE A 752 32.31 31.03 3.01
N LYS A 753 33.14 30.31 3.75
CA LYS A 753 33.35 30.52 5.19
C LYS A 753 33.80 31.94 5.52
N VAL A 754 34.71 32.51 4.76
CA VAL A 754 35.14 33.91 4.94
C VAL A 754 33.99 34.88 4.70
N SER A 755 33.19 34.66 3.67
CA SER A 755 32.05 35.51 3.37
C SER A 755 30.93 35.42 4.42
N THR A 756 30.73 34.23 5.02
CA THR A 756 29.67 33.98 6.00
C THR A 756 30.06 34.24 7.44
N TYR A 757 31.38 34.19 7.77
CA TYR A 757 31.90 34.48 9.12
C TYR A 757 31.55 35.90 9.61
N ILE A 758 31.43 36.85 8.72
CA ILE A 758 31.02 38.23 9.02
C ILE A 758 29.55 38.26 9.50
N TYR A 759 28.77 37.31 9.08
CA TYR A 759 27.36 37.18 9.43
C TYR A 759 27.13 36.49 10.80
N ASP A 760 27.96 35.49 11.15
CA ASP A 760 27.81 34.73 12.40
C ASP A 760 28.20 35.49 13.67
N GLN A 761 28.95 36.55 13.55
CA GLN A 761 29.36 37.38 14.71
C GLN A 761 28.22 38.24 15.27
N THR A 762 27.06 38.30 14.60
CA THR A 762 25.85 38.93 15.12
C THR A 762 24.90 37.91 15.77
N GLU A 763 25.43 36.94 16.51
CA GLU A 763 24.75 35.75 17.08
C GLU A 763 23.60 35.99 18.03
N ILE A 764 23.28 37.23 18.39
CA ILE A 764 22.07 37.54 19.20
C ILE A 764 20.77 37.29 18.44
N PHE A 765 20.81 37.01 17.14
CA PHE A 765 19.66 36.94 16.26
C PHE A 765 19.43 35.57 15.60
N ARG A 766 20.04 34.49 16.06
CA ARG A 766 19.99 33.16 15.46
C ARG A 766 18.59 32.52 15.42
N ASN A 767 17.60 33.10 16.07
CA ASN A 767 16.22 32.62 16.09
C ASN A 767 15.25 33.36 15.17
N GLN A 768 15.73 34.23 14.28
CA GLN A 768 14.88 35.09 13.46
C GLN A 768 15.08 34.80 11.97
N VAL A 769 14.35 33.78 11.50
CA VAL A 769 14.35 33.38 10.07
C VAL A 769 13.73 34.44 9.14
N VAL A 770 13.08 35.44 9.69
CA VAL A 770 12.28 36.38 8.93
C VAL A 770 12.92 37.76 8.83
N THR A 771 13.70 38.18 9.80
CA THR A 771 14.31 39.52 9.88
C THR A 771 15.39 39.76 8.83
N VAL A 772 15.92 38.68 8.26
CA VAL A 772 17.02 38.75 7.28
C VAL A 772 16.57 39.28 5.90
N PHE A 773 15.27 39.34 5.65
CA PHE A 773 14.75 39.80 4.37
C PHE A 773 14.37 41.30 4.32
N LEU A 774 14.31 41.97 5.47
CA LEU A 774 13.61 43.24 5.50
C LEU A 774 14.32 44.42 6.13
N ARG A 775 15.63 44.49 6.34
CA ARG A 775 16.21 45.80 6.65
C ARG A 775 17.68 45.94 6.38
N TYR A 776 17.94 46.76 5.45
CA TYR A 776 19.07 47.67 5.41
C TYR A 776 18.55 49.11 5.43
N HIS A 777 17.99 49.54 6.51
CA HIS A 777 17.97 50.97 6.88
C HIS A 777 17.65 51.10 8.37
N THR A 778 18.61 51.65 9.07
CA THR A 778 18.58 52.28 10.38
C THR A 778 18.94 51.47 11.62
N PHE A 779 20.10 51.86 12.18
CA PHE A 779 20.57 51.88 13.54
C PHE A 779 20.97 50.60 14.25
N ALA A 780 22.29 50.42 14.31
CA ALA A 780 23.00 49.72 15.39
C ALA A 780 23.38 50.69 16.48
N PRO A 781 23.36 50.33 17.73
CA PRO A 781 24.33 50.77 18.68
C PRO A 781 25.29 49.65 19.06
N CYS A 782 26.57 49.99 18.93
CA CYS A 782 27.70 49.22 19.44
C CYS A 782 27.56 48.93 20.93
N TYR A 783 27.71 47.63 21.31
CA TYR A 783 28.24 47.29 22.62
C TYR A 783 29.43 46.34 22.43
N SER A 784 30.59 46.88 22.78
CA SER A 784 31.85 46.17 22.97
C SER A 784 31.73 45.27 24.20
N SER A 785 31.91 43.97 24.06
CA SER A 785 32.21 43.08 25.18
C SER A 785 33.71 42.72 25.13
N PRO A 786 34.43 42.88 26.25
CA PRO A 786 35.79 42.47 26.34
C PRO A 786 35.88 41.02 26.81
N LEU A 787 36.66 40.22 26.15
CA LEU A 787 37.10 38.88 26.50
C LEU A 787 36.71 37.80 25.47
N GLY A 788 37.67 37.48 24.67
CA GLY A 788 37.57 36.33 23.81
C GLY A 788 38.66 36.37 22.72
N ASN A 789 39.77 35.81 23.02
CA ASN A 789 40.90 35.55 22.15
C ASN A 789 40.50 35.21 20.71
N PRO A 790 40.83 36.01 19.68
CA PRO A 790 40.66 35.63 18.29
C PRO A 790 41.93 34.90 17.80
N GLY A 791 42.28 33.88 18.48
CA GLY A 791 43.42 33.11 18.08
C GLY A 791 43.04 31.75 17.62
N TYR A 792 42.69 31.62 16.37
CA TYR A 792 42.87 30.42 15.53
C TYR A 792 42.16 30.56 14.17
N PHE A 793 42.22 31.75 13.58
CA PHE A 793 42.04 31.84 12.14
C PHE A 793 43.39 31.92 11.47
N CYS A 794 43.67 30.87 10.70
CA CYS A 794 44.92 30.71 9.99
C CYS A 794 45.29 31.97 9.20
N VAL A 795 46.21 32.72 9.79
CA VAL A 795 46.82 33.94 9.25
C VAL A 795 47.76 33.63 8.06
N CYS A 796 47.72 32.43 7.54
CA CYS A 796 48.74 31.89 6.64
C CYS A 796 48.47 32.15 5.14
N ASN A 797 47.35 32.79 4.75
CA ASN A 797 47.16 33.18 3.36
C ASN A 797 46.80 34.68 3.23
N PRO A 798 47.72 35.50 2.71
CA PRO A 798 47.53 36.94 2.53
C PRO A 798 46.34 37.29 1.64
N GLU A 799 45.96 36.40 0.70
CA GLU A 799 44.83 36.62 -0.19
C GLU A 799 43.49 36.46 0.52
N CYS A 800 43.37 35.47 1.41
CA CYS A 800 42.18 35.31 2.24
C CYS A 800 41.96 36.48 3.19
N ARG A 801 43.06 37.03 3.73
CA ARG A 801 43.02 38.21 4.61
C ARG A 801 42.61 39.47 3.84
N LYS A 802 43.09 39.67 2.62
CA LYS A 802 42.66 40.76 1.76
C LYS A 802 41.19 40.64 1.40
N LEU A 803 40.73 39.43 1.01
CA LEU A 803 39.33 39.14 0.70
C LEU A 803 38.42 39.38 1.91
N PHE A 804 38.86 38.96 3.10
CA PHE A 804 38.15 39.20 4.35
C PHE A 804 37.98 40.67 4.67
N LEU A 805 39.07 41.45 4.56
CA LEU A 805 39.04 42.89 4.81
C LEU A 805 38.20 43.64 3.76
N GLU A 806 38.22 43.19 2.53
CA GLU A 806 37.42 43.78 1.45
C GLU A 806 35.94 43.49 1.59
N VAL A 807 35.56 42.25 1.94
CA VAL A 807 34.17 41.86 2.23
C VAL A 807 33.65 42.60 3.47
N LYS A 808 34.43 42.67 4.54
CA LYS A 808 34.07 43.44 5.74
C LYS A 808 33.95 44.95 5.48
N ARG A 809 34.75 45.49 4.57
CA ARG A 809 34.65 46.90 4.18
C ARG A 809 33.43 47.16 3.30
N ARG A 810 33.10 46.24 2.41
CA ARG A 810 31.95 46.38 1.50
C ARG A 810 30.62 46.11 2.16
N PHE A 811 30.57 45.17 3.12
CA PHE A 811 29.35 44.70 3.77
C PHE A 811 29.54 44.65 5.30
N PRO A 812 29.59 45.80 5.96
CA PRO A 812 29.82 45.89 7.39
C PRO A 812 28.73 45.23 8.24
N ASP A 813 27.48 45.16 7.70
CA ASP A 813 26.29 44.63 8.35
C ASP A 813 25.96 43.19 7.95
N GLY A 814 26.88 42.48 7.28
CA GLY A 814 26.74 41.09 6.88
C GLY A 814 26.48 40.88 5.37
N LEU A 815 26.12 39.66 4.98
CA LEU A 815 25.86 39.29 3.58
C LEU A 815 24.59 39.97 3.08
N PRO A 816 24.65 40.84 2.03
CA PRO A 816 23.41 41.40 1.48
C PRO A 816 22.60 40.36 0.76
N LEU A 817 21.32 40.29 1.11
CA LEU A 817 20.34 39.43 0.46
C LEU A 817 19.66 40.20 -0.66
N LEU A 818 19.11 39.44 -1.64
CA LEU A 818 18.31 40.03 -2.69
C LEU A 818 16.94 40.44 -2.13
N ASP A 819 16.57 41.70 -2.40
CA ASP A 819 15.23 42.20 -2.06
C ASP A 819 14.21 41.64 -3.06
N PRO A 820 13.09 41.03 -2.60
CA PRO A 820 12.08 40.47 -3.48
C PRO A 820 11.39 41.51 -4.36
N ILE A 821 11.25 42.78 -3.90
CA ILE A 821 10.56 43.84 -4.61
C ILE A 821 11.54 44.64 -5.51
N GLU A 822 12.65 45.12 -4.93
CA GLU A 822 13.58 45.99 -5.60
C GLU A 822 14.50 45.23 -6.55
N ASP A 823 15.17 44.15 -6.07
CA ASP A 823 16.13 43.39 -6.85
C ASP A 823 15.49 42.34 -7.75
N MET A 824 14.48 41.60 -7.25
CA MET A 824 13.84 40.53 -8.00
C MET A 824 12.62 40.98 -8.81
N GLY A 825 12.17 42.22 -8.61
CA GLY A 825 11.09 42.85 -9.38
C GLY A 825 9.74 42.21 -9.23
N ILE A 826 9.42 41.61 -8.09
CA ILE A 826 8.13 40.93 -7.83
C ILE A 826 7.07 42.00 -7.51
N LYS A 827 6.17 42.27 -8.45
CA LYS A 827 5.10 43.27 -8.32
C LYS A 827 3.76 42.72 -7.84
N ASP A 828 3.79 41.65 -7.06
CA ASP A 828 2.57 40.98 -6.55
C ASP A 828 2.07 41.72 -5.30
N ASP A 829 0.79 42.11 -5.28
CA ASP A 829 0.20 42.82 -4.14
C ASP A 829 -0.01 41.85 -2.93
N GLY A 830 -0.12 40.53 -3.17
CA GLY A 830 -0.11 39.52 -2.13
C GLY A 830 1.21 39.52 -1.37
N LEU A 831 2.34 39.58 -2.08
CA LEU A 831 3.67 39.65 -1.46
C LEU A 831 3.80 40.91 -0.61
N LYS A 832 3.41 42.09 -1.13
CA LYS A 832 3.45 43.35 -0.36
C LYS A 832 2.63 43.28 0.90
N THR A 833 1.48 42.61 0.84
CA THR A 833 0.62 42.39 2.04
C THR A 833 1.30 41.50 3.05
N VAL A 834 1.96 40.42 2.61
CA VAL A 834 2.73 39.51 3.48
C VAL A 834 3.87 40.27 4.14
N ILE A 835 4.63 41.06 3.43
CA ILE A 835 5.75 41.86 3.92
C ILE A 835 5.27 42.83 5.03
N ARG A 836 4.22 43.61 4.77
CA ARG A 836 3.65 44.52 5.78
C ARG A 836 3.19 43.80 7.05
N LYS A 837 2.59 42.61 6.93
CA LYS A 837 2.22 41.81 8.09
C LYS A 837 3.44 41.34 8.89
N ILE A 838 4.50 40.93 8.20
CA ILE A 838 5.76 40.55 8.82
C ILE A 838 6.34 41.73 9.61
N GLU A 839 6.47 42.91 9.01
CA GLU A 839 6.97 44.12 9.68
C GLU A 839 6.16 44.47 10.94
N THR A 840 4.83 44.39 10.84
CA THR A 840 3.95 44.66 12.00
C THR A 840 4.15 43.67 13.12
N LEU A 841 4.29 42.37 12.79
CA LEU A 841 4.49 41.30 13.80
C LEU A 841 5.90 41.34 14.39
N GLU A 842 6.90 41.68 13.61
CA GLU A 842 8.27 41.90 14.12
C GLU A 842 8.32 43.07 15.10
N HIS A 843 7.70 44.19 14.77
CA HIS A 843 7.60 45.30 15.72
C HIS A 843 6.94 44.89 17.02
N ARG A 844 5.85 44.13 16.98
CA ARG A 844 5.18 43.57 18.17
C ARG A 844 6.07 42.59 18.94
N MET A 845 6.84 41.77 18.23
CA MET A 845 7.77 40.82 18.86
C MET A 845 8.90 41.55 19.64
N TYR A 846 9.50 42.56 19.01
CA TYR A 846 10.60 43.34 19.63
C TYR A 846 10.13 44.23 20.79
N THR A 847 8.90 44.72 20.76
CA THR A 847 8.30 45.50 21.85
C THR A 847 7.76 44.61 22.96
N HIS A 848 7.72 43.26 22.80
CA HIS A 848 7.19 42.35 23.79
C HIS A 848 8.11 42.27 25.03
N PRO A 849 7.55 42.36 26.28
CA PRO A 849 8.35 42.40 27.51
C PRO A 849 9.33 41.22 27.64
N LEU A 850 8.90 40.00 27.23
CA LEU A 850 9.71 38.79 27.32
C LEU A 850 10.87 38.76 26.32
N HIS A 851 10.89 39.62 25.30
CA HIS A 851 11.92 39.55 24.25
C HIS A 851 13.35 39.77 24.78
N LYS A 852 13.49 40.49 25.88
CA LYS A 852 14.79 40.79 26.52
C LYS A 852 15.07 39.94 27.76
N ASP A 853 14.18 39.00 28.06
CA ASP A 853 14.31 38.16 29.26
C ASP A 853 15.31 37.00 28.99
N SER A 854 16.23 36.78 29.92
CA SER A 854 17.20 35.67 29.85
C SER A 854 16.55 34.27 29.93
N SER A 855 15.35 34.17 30.50
CA SER A 855 14.57 32.93 30.64
C SER A 855 13.71 32.59 29.42
N LEU A 856 13.71 33.48 28.41
CA LEU A 856 12.85 33.34 27.24
C LEU A 856 13.02 32.00 26.53
N GLU A 857 14.26 31.53 26.34
CA GLU A 857 14.52 30.31 25.55
C GLU A 857 13.98 29.07 26.25
N SER A 858 14.16 28.94 27.54
CA SER A 858 13.60 27.85 28.35
C SER A 858 12.07 27.88 28.39
N LEU A 859 11.46 29.05 28.61
CA LEU A 859 10.00 29.21 28.59
C LEU A 859 9.39 28.96 27.23
N TYR A 860 10.09 29.38 26.16
CA TYR A 860 9.67 29.15 24.80
C TYR A 860 9.68 27.65 24.46
N SER A 861 10.72 26.91 24.85
CA SER A 861 10.83 25.46 24.67
C SER A 861 9.69 24.71 25.36
N LEU A 862 9.36 25.07 26.61
CA LEU A 862 8.25 24.50 27.34
C LEU A 862 6.90 24.82 26.66
N CYS A 863 6.72 26.06 26.20
CA CYS A 863 5.53 26.47 25.48
C CYS A 863 5.39 25.72 24.12
N GLU A 864 6.49 25.47 23.41
CA GLU A 864 6.51 24.71 22.18
C GLU A 864 6.13 23.25 22.40
N GLN A 865 6.64 22.60 23.44
CA GLN A 865 6.25 21.24 23.83
C GLN A 865 4.76 21.17 24.17
N LYS A 866 4.23 22.08 24.99
CA LYS A 866 2.80 22.16 25.32
C LYS A 866 1.94 22.41 24.09
N ALA A 867 2.39 23.26 23.16
CA ALA A 867 1.71 23.55 21.89
C ALA A 867 1.68 22.32 20.96
N THR A 868 2.74 21.52 20.95
CA THR A 868 2.80 20.26 20.18
C THR A 868 1.79 19.26 20.71
N ILE A 869 1.73 19.06 22.03
CA ILE A 869 0.73 18.19 22.66
C ILE A 869 -0.70 18.68 22.37
N ASN A 870 -0.94 19.99 22.44
CA ASN A 870 -2.23 20.56 22.07
C ASN A 870 -2.60 20.34 20.60
N ALA A 871 -1.63 20.37 19.70
CA ALA A 871 -1.86 20.03 18.29
C ALA A 871 -2.21 18.54 18.11
N GLU A 872 -1.54 17.65 18.83
CA GLU A 872 -1.86 16.22 18.85
C GLU A 872 -3.27 15.97 19.42
N ILE A 873 -3.64 16.60 20.53
CA ILE A 873 -4.98 16.53 21.10
C ILE A 873 -6.04 16.98 20.08
N LYS A 874 -5.80 18.08 19.37
CA LYS A 874 -6.71 18.54 18.29
C LYS A 874 -6.83 17.53 17.16
N THR A 875 -5.74 16.87 16.80
CA THR A 875 -5.73 15.85 15.74
C THR A 875 -6.55 14.65 16.17
N VAL A 876 -6.30 14.12 17.38
CA VAL A 876 -7.08 13.01 17.95
C VAL A 876 -8.57 13.36 18.11
N LYS A 877 -8.90 14.55 18.59
CA LYS A 877 -10.30 15.03 18.65
C LYS A 877 -10.97 15.15 17.29
N LYS A 878 -10.22 15.57 16.28
CA LYS A 878 -10.72 15.61 14.90
C LYS A 878 -10.93 14.21 14.32
N GLU A 879 -10.06 13.27 14.62
CA GLU A 879 -10.22 11.86 14.25
C GLU A 879 -11.41 11.23 14.94
N LEU A 880 -11.56 11.41 16.27
CA LEU A 880 -12.75 10.99 17.01
C LEU A 880 -14.05 11.59 16.47
N LYS A 881 -14.03 12.84 16.03
CA LYS A 881 -15.21 13.45 15.39
C LYS A 881 -15.51 12.81 14.03
N ARG A 882 -14.50 12.40 13.28
CA ARG A 882 -14.68 11.67 12.02
C ARG A 882 -15.25 10.27 12.23
N THR A 883 -14.81 9.56 13.27
CA THR A 883 -15.33 8.24 13.62
C THR A 883 -16.80 8.24 14.05
N ARG A 884 -17.32 9.35 14.54
CA ARG A 884 -18.77 9.52 14.80
C ARG A 884 -19.62 9.52 13.55
N THR A 885 -19.07 9.91 12.42
CA THR A 885 -19.83 9.95 11.17
C THR A 885 -19.63 8.65 10.41
N VAL A 886 -20.70 8.13 9.82
CA VAL A 886 -20.60 6.98 8.91
C VAL A 886 -19.60 7.34 7.82
N LEU A 887 -18.53 6.55 7.73
CA LEU A 887 -17.48 6.78 6.76
C LEU A 887 -18.05 6.67 5.34
N GLN A 888 -17.50 7.44 4.41
CA GLN A 888 -17.94 7.52 3.01
C GLN A 888 -19.39 8.02 2.77
N LEU A 889 -20.12 8.49 3.78
CA LEU A 889 -21.48 9.02 3.61
C LEU A 889 -21.53 10.21 2.63
N ASP A 890 -20.55 11.10 2.70
CA ASP A 890 -20.47 12.26 1.79
C ASP A 890 -20.14 11.81 0.36
N GLU A 891 -19.34 10.78 0.19
CA GLU A 891 -19.08 10.17 -1.10
C GLU A 891 -20.35 9.52 -1.67
N LEU A 892 -21.12 8.81 -0.85
CA LEU A 892 -22.42 8.26 -1.23
C LEU A 892 -23.36 9.36 -1.71
N LYS A 893 -23.47 10.48 -0.98
CA LYS A 893 -24.27 11.65 -1.38
C LYS A 893 -23.81 12.22 -2.72
N CYS A 894 -22.49 12.32 -2.93
CA CYS A 894 -21.93 12.78 -4.19
C CYS A 894 -22.25 11.81 -5.33
N ARG A 895 -22.10 10.49 -5.14
CA ARG A 895 -22.45 9.48 -6.15
C ARG A 895 -23.94 9.45 -6.47
N LYS A 896 -24.81 9.50 -5.45
CA LYS A 896 -26.28 9.65 -5.64
C LYS A 896 -26.60 10.92 -6.47
N ARG A 897 -25.91 12.04 -6.24
CA ARG A 897 -26.10 13.29 -7.01
C ARG A 897 -25.65 13.14 -8.47
N VAL A 898 -24.54 12.47 -8.73
CA VAL A 898 -24.08 12.18 -10.10
C VAL A 898 -25.08 11.28 -10.80
N LEU A 899 -25.50 10.18 -10.20
CA LEU A 899 -26.50 9.25 -10.77
C LEU A 899 -27.81 9.97 -11.09
N ARG A 900 -28.33 10.84 -10.23
CA ARG A 900 -29.53 11.64 -10.49
C ARG A 900 -29.36 12.58 -11.69
N ARG A 901 -28.15 13.11 -11.94
CA ARG A 901 -27.88 13.95 -13.11
C ARG A 901 -27.79 13.16 -14.41
N TYR A 902 -27.23 11.96 -14.36
CA TYR A 902 -27.07 11.09 -15.54
C TYR A 902 -28.30 10.24 -15.85
N SER A 903 -29.10 9.89 -14.89
CA SER A 903 -30.42 9.24 -15.12
C SER A 903 -31.44 10.31 -15.58
N CYS A 904 -31.07 11.04 -16.60
CA CYS A 904 -31.96 11.97 -17.28
C CYS A 904 -33.27 11.29 -17.65
N ASN A 905 -34.35 11.80 -17.08
CA ASN A 905 -35.75 11.74 -17.57
C ASN A 905 -36.53 10.43 -17.54
N THR A 906 -36.01 9.25 -17.23
CA THR A 906 -36.83 8.04 -17.31
C THR A 906 -37.11 7.33 -15.97
N TYR A 907 -36.36 7.62 -14.91
CA TYR A 907 -36.47 6.95 -13.60
C TYR A 907 -36.59 7.88 -12.39
N CYS A 908 -36.75 9.18 -12.59
CA CYS A 908 -36.85 10.16 -11.47
C CYS A 908 -38.21 10.18 -10.75
N ASN A 909 -39.16 9.35 -11.12
CA ASN A 909 -40.50 9.30 -10.47
C ASN A 909 -40.61 8.20 -9.41
N PHE A 910 -39.53 7.45 -9.10
CA PHE A 910 -39.59 6.36 -8.13
C PHE A 910 -38.48 6.44 -7.04
N VAL A 911 -37.92 7.60 -6.78
CA VAL A 911 -37.04 7.78 -5.60
C VAL A 911 -37.44 9.03 -4.83
#